data_6d16a2a2bc102d05179c9e00c71efe8a
#
_entry.id   6d16a2a2bc102d05179c9e00c71efe8a
#
_cell.length_a   1.000
_cell.length_b   1.000
_cell.length_c   1.000
_cell.angle_alpha   90.00
_cell.angle_beta   90.00
_cell.angle_gamma   90.00
#
_symmetry.space_group_name_H-M   'P 1'
#
loop_
_entity.id
_entity.type
_entity.pdbx_description
1 polymer ?
#
loop_
_entity_poly.entity_id
_entity_poly.type
_entity_poly.pdbx_seq_one_letter_code
_entity_poly.pdbx_strand_id
1 'polypeptide(L)'
;MPAHSQRDTARQQARPEDLPLHEDVRWLAAALGRVIQRLEGQESFEIVEQLRVATRARRHRGRDAPSLEDLLRRIDRLTVEQCAMAARAFTLFFLLINTAEQTHRVRRRNTYLGKGAGAPQPASVRWSMRKLREMGCTADQVERAMLTLDVRPVLTAHPTESTRSTLLGLQARVADKLLAREHAPADEAKLIEQEMEGEVELLWLTSEVRQDRPSVLDEVSSALWYLETRLLDAGAHVHSALAIAFEEEFSRSADAFRLAVPLRWGTWVGGDRDGNPYVTPEITIATARRASHVILGRYRESLDELVQRLSLSAEITPPSDALMQSIESDRQLLPDVWKKNRKRNADEPLRLKLSFMSARIEATRRLVASRDAGRVRQERAAYPDVAAFERDLMLVRDYVSGAGAIQACRTNLDPFIAGVRAHGFHGFMMDVRDHADVHAAAVGEILSKGGAATTDGNRLRTVLLGKYQRRKAELSASTETRQVIDTFRAIGTIQDEAGEPAACTYIVSMTRSPDDLLRVLVLAREAGLVDLSGKKPRSRLDVVPLFETLNDLDRAPLVMGALLDDPVYARQLEARGRRQEVMIGYSDSGKDAGIIASSWALYRAQESLSDLFRDAGVELRLFHGRGGSVGRGGGSPVYRALAALPPGTTNGRIKITEQGEIISQQFGLLPVAERSVEVTTAGTLLHAFTDWRENVEPHEVGEFREVIDRLSERSHAVYRELVHDNDALFQLFRIATPIDELANARFGSRPAYRPGAKTGIEGIRAIPWGFGWTQIRLMLTGWLGVGTALGEEILSRNGLARLQNMAHVWPFVDDLLAKVEMVCAKTDIDIARIYVTQLGGDLKLFEALVGEFERAVDALLVIRGHRDLLDDTPVLQSAIALRNPYVDPLSLLQVSLLRRKRGFVDLDKTTKEKIDDALATTLSGVAQGLRNTG
;
A
#
# COMPACT_ATOMS: atom_id res chain seq x y z
N MET A 1 -26.37 -16.74 31.89
CA MET A 1 -26.02 -15.38 32.29
C MET A 1 -26.53 -14.45 31.22
N PRO A 2 -27.07 -13.26 31.48
CA PRO A 2 -27.65 -12.42 30.45
C PRO A 2 -26.55 -11.88 29.53
N ALA A 3 -26.84 -11.83 28.25
CA ALA A 3 -26.01 -11.28 27.18
C ALA A 3 -25.27 -10.01 27.63
N HIS A 4 -23.95 -9.98 27.44
CA HIS A 4 -23.17 -8.76 27.61
C HIS A 4 -23.70 -7.70 26.65
N SER A 5 -24.68 -6.96 27.11
CA SER A 5 -25.15 -5.76 26.47
C SER A 5 -23.96 -4.80 26.47
N GLN A 6 -23.57 -4.32 25.32
CA GLN A 6 -22.82 -3.06 25.19
C GLN A 6 -23.50 -2.01 26.07
N ARG A 7 -22.98 -1.88 27.30
CA ARG A 7 -23.53 -0.93 28.26
C ARG A 7 -23.28 0.46 27.76
N ASP A 8 -24.31 1.26 27.82
CA ASP A 8 -24.35 2.68 27.55
C ASP A 8 -23.00 3.38 27.56
N THR A 9 -22.41 3.61 26.39
CA THR A 9 -21.56 4.77 26.14
C THR A 9 -22.45 6.00 25.95
N ALA A 10 -23.33 6.22 26.96
CA ALA A 10 -24.10 7.44 27.09
C ALA A 10 -23.09 8.57 27.38
N ARG A 11 -23.00 9.52 26.46
CA ARG A 11 -22.28 10.77 26.61
C ARG A 11 -20.75 10.64 26.79
N GLN A 12 -20.04 10.04 25.85
CA GLN A 12 -18.72 10.59 25.55
C GLN A 12 -18.96 12.01 25.01
N GLN A 13 -18.84 13.00 25.87
CA GLN A 13 -18.67 14.39 25.43
C GLN A 13 -17.48 14.37 24.50
N ALA A 14 -17.67 14.83 23.25
CA ALA A 14 -16.58 14.92 22.27
C ALA A 14 -15.40 15.60 22.97
N ARG A 15 -14.22 14.99 22.88
CA ARG A 15 -13.04 15.61 23.48
C ARG A 15 -12.86 16.98 22.86
N PRO A 16 -12.44 18.00 23.61
CA PRO A 16 -12.27 19.35 23.07
C PRO A 16 -11.42 19.39 21.80
N GLU A 17 -10.44 18.49 21.68
CA GLU A 17 -9.57 18.35 20.52
C GLU A 17 -10.27 17.79 19.26
N ASP A 18 -11.40 17.08 19.43
CA ASP A 18 -12.17 16.50 18.33
C ASP A 18 -13.36 17.37 17.88
N LEU A 19 -13.64 18.48 18.58
CA LEU A 19 -14.73 19.39 18.22
C LEU A 19 -14.68 19.89 16.77
N PRO A 20 -13.52 20.32 16.22
CA PRO A 20 -13.43 20.76 14.83
C PRO A 20 -13.81 19.66 13.82
N LEU A 21 -13.47 18.40 14.11
CA LEU A 21 -13.90 17.27 13.28
C LEU A 21 -15.41 17.12 13.27
N HIS A 22 -16.04 17.18 14.43
CA HIS A 22 -17.49 17.07 14.53
C HIS A 22 -18.23 18.22 13.84
N GLU A 23 -17.66 19.43 13.87
CA GLU A 23 -18.20 20.60 13.15
C GLU A 23 -18.08 20.42 11.64
N ASP A 24 -16.92 19.99 11.13
CA ASP A 24 -16.73 19.71 9.71
C ASP A 24 -17.69 18.63 9.20
N VAL A 25 -17.79 17.50 9.91
CA VAL A 25 -18.70 16.41 9.53
C VAL A 25 -20.16 16.90 9.51
N ARG A 26 -20.56 17.71 10.48
CA ARG A 26 -21.91 18.28 10.53
C ARG A 26 -22.17 19.22 9.35
N TRP A 27 -21.22 20.11 9.05
CA TRP A 27 -21.33 21.04 7.94
C TRP A 27 -21.42 20.33 6.59
N LEU A 28 -20.52 19.37 6.36
CA LEU A 28 -20.48 18.57 5.11
C LEU A 28 -21.74 17.73 4.93
N ALA A 29 -22.26 17.14 6.01
CA ALA A 29 -23.52 16.41 5.99
C ALA A 29 -24.70 17.33 5.61
N ALA A 30 -24.75 18.52 6.18
CA ALA A 30 -25.79 19.50 5.87
C ALA A 30 -25.70 20.02 4.43
N ALA A 31 -24.48 20.26 3.94
CA ALA A 31 -24.24 20.65 2.54
C ALA A 31 -24.70 19.56 1.56
N LEU A 32 -24.33 18.30 1.81
CA LEU A 32 -24.81 17.17 1.01
C LEU A 32 -26.34 17.05 1.04
N GLY A 33 -26.96 17.23 2.21
CA GLY A 33 -28.42 17.25 2.34
C GLY A 33 -29.09 18.32 1.50
N ARG A 34 -28.57 19.57 1.50
CA ARG A 34 -29.05 20.67 0.63
C ARG A 34 -28.90 20.36 -0.87
N VAL A 35 -27.79 19.76 -1.23
CA VAL A 35 -27.52 19.34 -2.62
C VAL A 35 -28.53 18.29 -3.07
N ILE A 36 -28.77 17.23 -2.25
CA ILE A 36 -29.75 16.20 -2.56
C ILE A 36 -31.15 16.82 -2.68
N GLN A 37 -31.57 17.65 -1.73
CA GLN A 37 -32.88 18.30 -1.75
C GLN A 37 -33.09 19.13 -3.02
N ARG A 38 -32.05 19.85 -3.47
CA ARG A 38 -32.14 20.74 -4.66
C ARG A 38 -32.11 19.96 -5.97
N LEU A 39 -31.27 18.92 -6.07
CA LEU A 39 -31.04 18.19 -7.33
C LEU A 39 -31.98 17.01 -7.52
N GLU A 40 -32.34 16.30 -6.43
CA GLU A 40 -33.14 15.07 -6.47
C GLU A 40 -34.58 15.28 -5.88
N GLY A 41 -34.82 16.44 -5.31
CA GLY A 41 -36.11 16.79 -4.72
C GLY A 41 -36.30 16.44 -3.26
N GLN A 42 -37.42 16.92 -2.69
CA GLN A 42 -37.73 16.79 -1.27
C GLN A 42 -37.94 15.33 -0.82
N GLU A 43 -38.60 14.51 -1.63
CA GLU A 43 -38.87 13.11 -1.33
C GLU A 43 -37.57 12.31 -1.15
N SER A 44 -36.62 12.51 -2.05
CA SER A 44 -35.29 11.86 -2.01
C SER A 44 -34.52 12.23 -0.74
N PHE A 45 -34.54 13.50 -0.37
CA PHE A 45 -33.94 13.98 0.86
C PHE A 45 -34.60 13.32 2.09
N GLU A 46 -35.94 13.26 2.13
CA GLU A 46 -36.69 12.67 3.24
C GLU A 46 -36.38 11.18 3.42
N ILE A 47 -36.25 10.40 2.34
CA ILE A 47 -35.86 8.98 2.40
C ILE A 47 -34.50 8.83 3.10
N VAL A 48 -33.49 9.59 2.68
CA VAL A 48 -32.14 9.53 3.26
C VAL A 48 -32.17 9.94 4.73
N GLU A 49 -32.87 11.03 5.06
CA GLU A 49 -32.97 11.56 6.42
C GLU A 49 -33.71 10.61 7.37
N GLN A 50 -34.80 10.00 6.92
CA GLN A 50 -35.54 9.01 7.70
C GLN A 50 -34.68 7.79 8.02
N LEU A 51 -33.94 7.25 7.05
CA LEU A 51 -33.02 6.13 7.27
C LEU A 51 -31.90 6.53 8.27
N ARG A 52 -31.30 7.72 8.08
CA ARG A 52 -30.24 8.24 8.95
C ARG A 52 -30.70 8.40 10.40
N VAL A 53 -31.88 9.02 10.61
CA VAL A 53 -32.44 9.24 11.96
C VAL A 53 -32.78 7.92 12.63
N ALA A 54 -33.39 6.99 11.90
CA ALA A 54 -33.82 5.71 12.42
C ALA A 54 -32.62 4.81 12.82
N THR A 55 -31.58 4.73 11.99
CA THR A 55 -30.37 3.94 12.34
C THR A 55 -29.58 4.58 13.49
N ARG A 56 -29.53 5.91 13.55
CA ARG A 56 -28.93 6.62 14.68
C ARG A 56 -29.70 6.37 15.98
N ALA A 57 -31.06 6.43 15.97
CA ALA A 57 -31.90 6.14 17.14
C ALA A 57 -31.67 4.71 17.65
N ARG A 58 -31.55 3.74 16.73
CA ARG A 58 -31.21 2.35 17.08
C ARG A 58 -29.88 2.24 17.84
N ARG A 59 -28.86 2.91 17.35
CA ARG A 59 -27.51 2.86 17.98
C ARG A 59 -27.50 3.53 19.36
N HIS A 60 -28.33 4.53 19.58
CA HIS A 60 -28.49 5.19 20.89
C HIS A 60 -29.48 4.50 21.82
N ARG A 61 -30.02 3.32 21.43
CA ARG A 61 -30.96 2.53 22.22
C ARG A 61 -32.13 3.36 22.80
N GLY A 62 -32.69 4.27 21.99
CA GLY A 62 -33.90 5.01 22.35
C GLY A 62 -35.07 4.05 22.62
N ARG A 63 -35.97 4.39 23.51
CA ARG A 63 -37.15 3.54 23.89
C ARG A 63 -38.00 3.14 22.68
N ASP A 64 -38.05 4.00 21.66
CA ASP A 64 -38.83 3.79 20.43
C ASP A 64 -37.92 3.50 19.21
N ALA A 65 -36.73 2.99 19.44
CA ALA A 65 -35.78 2.71 18.35
C ALA A 65 -36.28 1.51 17.51
N PRO A 66 -36.33 1.64 16.17
CA PRO A 66 -36.76 0.55 15.30
C PRO A 66 -35.78 -0.62 15.33
N SER A 67 -36.30 -1.86 15.20
CA SER A 67 -35.45 -3.04 14.99
C SER A 67 -34.79 -3.02 13.61
N LEU A 68 -33.81 -3.88 13.39
CA LEU A 68 -33.20 -4.04 12.06
C LEU A 68 -34.18 -4.57 11.03
N GLU A 69 -35.09 -5.47 11.48
CA GLU A 69 -36.15 -6.02 10.65
C GLU A 69 -37.17 -4.95 10.27
N ASP A 70 -37.49 -4.00 11.19
CA ASP A 70 -38.37 -2.86 10.89
C ASP A 70 -37.73 -1.94 9.85
N LEU A 71 -36.45 -1.66 9.99
CA LEU A 71 -35.69 -0.85 9.03
C LEU A 71 -35.63 -1.55 7.66
N LEU A 72 -35.37 -2.85 7.63
CA LEU A 72 -35.34 -3.62 6.39
C LEU A 72 -36.71 -3.61 5.70
N ARG A 73 -37.81 -3.79 6.45
CA ARG A 73 -39.19 -3.69 5.92
C ARG A 73 -39.51 -2.32 5.30
N ARG A 74 -38.95 -1.23 5.85
CA ARG A 74 -39.07 0.12 5.25
C ARG A 74 -38.30 0.20 3.94
N ILE A 75 -37.06 -0.31 3.89
CA ILE A 75 -36.21 -0.35 2.71
C ILE A 75 -36.83 -1.22 1.61
N ASP A 76 -37.44 -2.35 1.94
CA ASP A 76 -38.11 -3.24 0.99
C ASP A 76 -39.29 -2.58 0.25
N ARG A 77 -39.84 -1.47 0.78
CA ARG A 77 -40.89 -0.68 0.10
C ARG A 77 -40.35 0.33 -0.89
N LEU A 78 -39.05 0.64 -0.86
CA LEU A 78 -38.41 1.55 -1.78
C LEU A 78 -38.28 0.94 -3.17
N THR A 79 -38.34 1.74 -4.22
CA THR A 79 -38.00 1.30 -5.56
C THR A 79 -36.50 1.03 -5.70
N VAL A 80 -36.06 0.40 -6.79
CA VAL A 80 -34.64 0.17 -7.06
C VAL A 80 -33.88 1.51 -7.19
N GLU A 81 -34.52 2.49 -7.84
CA GLU A 81 -33.96 3.83 -8.03
C GLU A 81 -33.81 4.58 -6.69
N GLN A 82 -34.79 4.49 -5.82
CA GLN A 82 -34.74 5.07 -4.46
C GLN A 82 -33.64 4.38 -3.61
N CYS A 83 -33.50 3.04 -3.72
CA CYS A 83 -32.42 2.33 -3.06
C CYS A 83 -31.03 2.75 -3.61
N ALA A 84 -30.87 2.90 -4.91
CA ALA A 84 -29.64 3.36 -5.55
C ALA A 84 -29.28 4.78 -5.11
N MET A 85 -30.24 5.69 -5.11
CA MET A 85 -30.07 7.08 -4.65
C MET A 85 -29.65 7.14 -3.18
N ALA A 86 -30.33 6.39 -2.29
CA ALA A 86 -30.00 6.33 -0.87
C ALA A 86 -28.58 5.71 -0.64
N ALA A 87 -28.25 4.63 -1.34
CA ALA A 87 -26.93 4.03 -1.28
C ALA A 87 -25.83 5.01 -1.69
N ARG A 88 -26.06 5.78 -2.75
CA ARG A 88 -25.18 6.83 -3.21
C ARG A 88 -25.00 7.94 -2.19
N ALA A 89 -26.08 8.42 -1.58
CA ALA A 89 -26.04 9.46 -0.56
C ALA A 89 -25.15 9.07 0.62
N PHE A 90 -25.31 7.83 1.16
CA PHE A 90 -24.47 7.33 2.26
C PHE A 90 -23.02 7.07 1.82
N THR A 91 -22.79 6.60 0.60
CA THR A 91 -21.44 6.39 0.07
C THR A 91 -20.67 7.71 -0.07
N LEU A 92 -21.29 8.74 -0.64
CA LEU A 92 -20.68 10.06 -0.76
C LEU A 92 -20.49 10.74 0.59
N PHE A 93 -21.40 10.50 1.54
CA PHE A 93 -21.23 10.95 2.91
C PHE A 93 -19.96 10.36 3.54
N PHE A 94 -19.64 9.08 3.30
CA PHE A 94 -18.38 8.50 3.77
C PHE A 94 -17.14 9.10 3.09
N LEU A 95 -17.20 9.44 1.81
CA LEU A 95 -16.12 10.20 1.17
C LEU A 95 -15.86 11.53 1.88
N LEU A 96 -16.91 12.25 2.23
CA LEU A 96 -16.82 13.53 2.95
C LEU A 96 -16.33 13.37 4.39
N ILE A 97 -16.82 12.37 5.14
CA ILE A 97 -16.28 12.05 6.49
C ILE A 97 -14.80 11.71 6.41
N ASN A 98 -14.40 10.88 5.45
CA ASN A 98 -13.00 10.50 5.27
C ASN A 98 -12.13 11.73 5.01
N THR A 99 -12.63 12.70 4.22
CA THR A 99 -11.95 13.98 3.97
C THR A 99 -11.84 14.80 5.26
N ALA A 100 -12.91 14.97 6.03
CA ALA A 100 -12.90 15.68 7.31
C ALA A 100 -11.90 15.07 8.31
N GLU A 101 -11.85 13.72 8.40
CA GLU A 101 -10.90 13.04 9.28
C GLU A 101 -9.45 13.20 8.82
N GLN A 102 -9.19 13.17 7.51
CA GLN A 102 -7.84 13.47 6.97
C GLN A 102 -7.44 14.92 7.29
N THR A 103 -8.35 15.88 7.09
CA THR A 103 -8.15 17.28 7.45
C THR A 103 -7.86 17.44 8.95
N HIS A 104 -8.60 16.71 9.80
CA HIS A 104 -8.36 16.73 11.24
C HIS A 104 -6.99 16.15 11.62
N ARG A 105 -6.50 15.12 10.93
CA ARG A 105 -5.12 14.62 11.10
C ARG A 105 -4.09 15.68 10.77
N VAL A 106 -4.32 16.48 9.73
CA VAL A 106 -3.45 17.62 9.37
C VAL A 106 -3.44 18.65 10.48
N ARG A 107 -4.61 19.03 11.04
CA ARG A 107 -4.71 19.94 12.19
C ARG A 107 -3.91 19.45 13.41
N ARG A 108 -4.07 18.18 13.76
CA ARG A 108 -3.31 17.56 14.86
C ARG A 108 -1.80 17.62 14.61
N ARG A 109 -1.35 17.31 13.40
CA ARG A 109 0.06 17.46 13.01
C ARG A 109 0.53 18.90 13.21
N ASN A 110 -0.22 19.87 12.70
CA ASN A 110 0.10 21.30 12.84
C ASN A 110 0.16 21.75 14.30
N THR A 111 -0.72 21.23 15.16
CA THR A 111 -0.69 21.50 16.61
C THR A 111 0.61 20.99 17.25
N TYR A 112 1.09 19.80 16.86
CA TYR A 112 2.38 19.28 17.33
C TYR A 112 3.56 20.09 16.79
N LEU A 113 3.54 20.48 15.53
CA LEU A 113 4.57 21.33 14.93
C LEU A 113 4.62 22.68 15.62
N GLY A 114 3.49 23.26 15.98
CA GLY A 114 3.40 24.52 16.76
C GLY A 114 3.95 24.44 18.19
N LYS A 115 3.99 23.24 18.80
CA LYS A 115 4.62 23.03 20.12
C LYS A 115 6.16 23.02 20.06
N GLY A 116 6.73 23.04 18.86
CA GLY A 116 8.17 23.11 18.63
C GLY A 116 8.95 21.85 19.07
N ALA A 117 10.25 22.00 19.22
CA ALA A 117 11.18 20.91 19.55
C ALA A 117 10.91 20.27 20.92
N GLY A 118 10.27 20.96 21.86
CA GLY A 118 10.06 20.48 23.23
C GLY A 118 9.18 19.24 23.35
N ALA A 119 8.17 19.09 22.45
CA ALA A 119 7.21 17.98 22.49
C ALA A 119 6.93 17.44 21.06
N PRO A 120 7.89 16.71 20.46
CA PRO A 120 7.71 16.18 19.12
C PRO A 120 6.57 15.16 19.07
N GLN A 121 5.86 15.11 17.94
CA GLN A 121 4.78 14.14 17.74
C GLN A 121 5.35 12.71 17.84
N PRO A 122 4.72 11.81 18.60
CA PRO A 122 5.16 10.41 18.65
C PRO A 122 5.28 9.80 17.24
N ALA A 123 6.31 8.99 17.06
CA ALA A 123 6.65 8.37 15.76
C ALA A 123 6.96 9.38 14.62
N SER A 124 7.29 10.64 14.93
CA SER A 124 7.92 11.55 13.96
C SER A 124 9.43 11.28 13.86
N VAL A 125 10.03 11.76 12.79
CA VAL A 125 11.50 11.70 12.61
C VAL A 125 12.21 12.33 13.82
N ARG A 126 11.80 13.53 14.25
CA ARG A 126 12.39 14.20 15.42
C ARG A 126 12.21 13.39 16.70
N TRP A 127 11.04 12.81 16.93
CA TRP A 127 10.79 11.92 18.06
C TRP A 127 11.72 10.71 18.04
N SER A 128 11.89 10.07 16.88
CA SER A 128 12.77 8.90 16.74
C SER A 128 14.23 9.26 16.93
N MET A 129 14.71 10.39 16.41
CA MET A 129 16.09 10.87 16.65
C MET A 129 16.34 11.12 18.14
N ARG A 130 15.37 11.73 18.84
CA ARG A 130 15.46 11.92 20.30
C ARG A 130 15.51 10.59 21.04
N LYS A 131 14.67 9.62 20.65
CA LYS A 131 14.69 8.27 21.24
C LYS A 131 16.04 7.58 21.04
N LEU A 132 16.63 7.66 19.87
CA LEU A 132 17.98 7.12 19.62
C LEU A 132 19.03 7.76 20.51
N ARG A 133 18.97 9.08 20.71
CA ARG A 133 19.87 9.78 21.65
C ARG A 133 19.63 9.34 23.09
N GLU A 134 18.37 9.24 23.54
CA GLU A 134 18.01 8.76 24.88
C GLU A 134 18.48 7.32 25.15
N MET A 135 18.49 6.47 24.13
CA MET A 135 19.04 5.11 24.15
C MET A 135 20.58 5.08 24.17
N GLY A 136 21.25 6.23 24.09
CA GLY A 136 22.71 6.34 24.12
C GLY A 136 23.39 6.09 22.77
N CYS A 137 22.65 6.08 21.66
CA CYS A 137 23.24 5.95 20.33
C CYS A 137 24.12 7.16 20.01
N THR A 138 25.31 6.91 19.46
CA THR A 138 26.22 7.97 19.03
C THR A 138 25.82 8.55 17.67
N ALA A 139 26.21 9.81 17.41
CA ALA A 139 25.99 10.46 16.12
C ALA A 139 26.53 9.62 14.94
N ASP A 140 27.72 8.99 15.12
CA ASP A 140 28.32 8.12 14.07
C ASP A 140 27.50 6.87 13.78
N GLN A 141 26.87 6.26 14.80
CA GLN A 141 26.00 5.10 14.60
C GLN A 141 24.74 5.49 13.82
N VAL A 142 24.10 6.57 14.23
CA VAL A 142 22.87 7.06 13.60
C VAL A 142 23.13 7.55 12.18
N GLU A 143 24.22 8.28 11.93
CA GLU A 143 24.59 8.72 10.57
C GLU A 143 24.84 7.54 9.63
N ARG A 144 25.58 6.51 10.09
CA ARG A 144 25.76 5.28 9.29
C ARG A 144 24.43 4.58 8.97
N ALA A 145 23.53 4.51 9.95
CA ALA A 145 22.20 3.92 9.72
C ALA A 145 21.36 4.75 8.73
N MET A 146 21.41 6.09 8.83
CA MET A 146 20.75 6.99 7.88
C MET A 146 21.28 6.82 6.45
N LEU A 147 22.60 6.69 6.27
CA LEU A 147 23.23 6.51 4.96
C LEU A 147 22.90 5.17 4.29
N THR A 148 22.54 4.15 5.11
CA THR A 148 22.14 2.82 4.62
C THR A 148 20.64 2.60 4.59
N LEU A 149 19.87 3.60 5.03
CA LEU A 149 18.41 3.54 5.09
C LEU A 149 17.82 3.34 3.69
N ASP A 150 16.95 2.34 3.52
CA ASP A 150 16.32 2.00 2.24
C ASP A 150 14.87 1.57 2.45
N VAL A 151 13.97 2.52 2.35
CA VAL A 151 12.51 2.33 2.51
C VAL A 151 11.87 2.34 1.14
N ARG A 152 11.12 1.27 0.80
CA ARG A 152 10.51 1.09 -0.52
C ARG A 152 9.02 0.77 -0.40
N PRO A 153 8.15 1.77 -0.34
CA PRO A 153 6.72 1.55 -0.51
C PRO A 153 6.41 1.20 -1.98
N VAL A 154 5.61 0.16 -2.19
CA VAL A 154 5.27 -0.36 -3.52
C VAL A 154 3.77 -0.28 -3.73
N LEU A 155 3.34 0.54 -4.68
CA LEU A 155 1.93 0.70 -5.02
C LEU A 155 1.42 -0.51 -5.78
N THR A 156 0.28 -1.05 -5.36
CA THR A 156 -0.37 -2.18 -6.03
C THR A 156 -1.79 -1.83 -6.45
N ALA A 157 -2.26 -2.40 -7.57
CA ALA A 157 -3.66 -2.34 -7.93
C ALA A 157 -4.48 -3.24 -6.99
N HIS A 158 -5.66 -2.76 -6.59
CA HIS A 158 -6.53 -3.51 -5.70
C HIS A 158 -7.87 -3.86 -6.38
N PRO A 159 -8.35 -5.11 -6.26
CA PRO A 159 -9.55 -5.55 -6.95
C PRO A 159 -10.86 -5.00 -6.36
N THR A 160 -10.82 -4.29 -5.25
CA THR A 160 -12.00 -3.81 -4.52
C THR A 160 -12.06 -2.30 -4.33
N GLU A 161 -11.06 -1.54 -4.82
CA GLU A 161 -11.08 -0.08 -4.82
C GLU A 161 -10.65 0.48 -6.17
N SER A 162 -11.49 1.33 -6.74
CA SER A 162 -11.18 2.10 -7.93
C SER A 162 -11.63 3.55 -7.79
N THR A 163 -11.21 4.22 -6.70
CA THR A 163 -11.53 5.64 -6.53
C THR A 163 -10.95 6.44 -7.69
N ARG A 164 -11.81 7.10 -8.45
CA ARG A 164 -11.41 7.88 -9.62
C ARG A 164 -10.56 9.08 -9.18
N SER A 165 -9.52 9.40 -9.94
CA SER A 165 -8.68 10.58 -9.68
C SER A 165 -9.49 11.88 -9.61
N THR A 166 -10.60 11.98 -10.37
CA THR A 166 -11.55 13.09 -10.28
C THR A 166 -12.14 13.25 -8.88
N LEU A 167 -12.57 12.12 -8.24
CA LEU A 167 -13.11 12.14 -6.88
C LEU A 167 -12.02 12.49 -5.86
N LEU A 168 -10.81 11.97 -6.03
CA LEU A 168 -9.67 12.32 -5.18
C LEU A 168 -9.32 13.81 -5.29
N GLY A 169 -9.39 14.38 -6.50
CA GLY A 169 -9.22 15.82 -6.72
C GLY A 169 -10.30 16.66 -6.05
N LEU A 170 -11.58 16.24 -6.12
CA LEU A 170 -12.69 16.90 -5.43
C LEU A 170 -12.49 16.85 -3.91
N GLN A 171 -12.14 15.70 -3.35
CA GLN A 171 -11.85 15.53 -1.92
C GLN A 171 -10.67 16.41 -1.45
N ALA A 172 -9.62 16.52 -2.25
CA ALA A 172 -8.48 17.37 -1.94
C ALA A 172 -8.88 18.84 -1.86
N ARG A 173 -9.69 19.33 -2.83
CA ARG A 173 -10.19 20.72 -2.80
C ARG A 173 -11.11 21.00 -1.63
N VAL A 174 -11.97 20.03 -1.24
CA VAL A 174 -12.78 20.15 -0.02
C VAL A 174 -11.88 20.23 1.22
N ALA A 175 -10.84 19.41 1.31
CA ALA A 175 -9.90 19.43 2.43
C ALA A 175 -9.15 20.76 2.54
N ASP A 176 -8.66 21.29 1.41
CA ASP A 176 -7.97 22.58 1.36
C ASP A 176 -8.90 23.71 1.82
N LYS A 177 -10.18 23.68 1.39
CA LYS A 177 -11.18 24.68 1.80
C LYS A 177 -11.55 24.56 3.29
N LEU A 178 -11.63 23.35 3.85
CA LEU A 178 -11.84 23.16 5.29
C LEU A 178 -10.70 23.77 6.12
N LEU A 179 -9.45 23.63 5.68
CA LEU A 179 -8.29 24.22 6.35
C LEU A 179 -8.27 25.75 6.16
N ALA A 180 -8.56 26.26 4.98
CA ALA A 180 -8.58 27.69 4.69
C ALA A 180 -9.67 28.42 5.51
N ARG A 181 -10.87 27.82 5.64
CA ARG A 181 -11.98 28.37 6.41
C ARG A 181 -11.63 28.66 7.87
N GLU A 182 -10.76 27.84 8.47
CA GLU A 182 -10.41 27.92 9.89
C GLU A 182 -9.73 29.27 10.26
N HIS A 183 -9.01 29.86 9.32
CA HIS A 183 -8.24 31.08 9.52
C HIS A 183 -8.79 32.29 8.76
N ALA A 184 -9.89 32.11 8.01
CA ALA A 184 -10.46 33.14 7.17
C ALA A 184 -11.33 34.13 7.98
N PRO A 185 -11.32 35.45 7.64
CA PRO A 185 -12.32 36.42 8.13
C PRO A 185 -13.72 35.97 7.78
N ALA A 186 -14.73 36.45 8.54
CA ALA A 186 -16.11 35.96 8.43
C ALA A 186 -16.74 36.05 7.01
N ASP A 187 -16.45 37.10 6.24
CA ASP A 187 -16.96 37.23 4.88
C ASP A 187 -16.24 36.30 3.89
N GLU A 188 -14.92 36.12 4.05
CA GLU A 188 -14.15 35.18 3.26
C GLU A 188 -14.54 33.74 3.60
N ALA A 189 -14.81 33.43 4.87
CA ALA A 189 -15.29 32.12 5.28
C ALA A 189 -16.61 31.73 4.61
N LYS A 190 -17.53 32.69 4.41
CA LYS A 190 -18.78 32.46 3.67
C LYS A 190 -18.54 32.14 2.20
N LEU A 191 -17.59 32.83 1.56
CA LEU A 191 -17.20 32.54 0.17
C LEU A 191 -16.61 31.12 0.07
N ILE A 192 -15.71 30.77 0.97
CA ILE A 192 -15.12 29.42 1.02
C ILE A 192 -16.21 28.35 1.22
N GLU A 193 -17.22 28.60 2.07
CA GLU A 193 -18.34 27.68 2.27
C GLU A 193 -19.19 27.52 1.01
N GLN A 194 -19.44 28.59 0.25
CA GLN A 194 -20.15 28.50 -1.03
C GLN A 194 -19.34 27.68 -2.06
N GLU A 195 -18.05 27.95 -2.18
CA GLU A 195 -17.15 27.17 -3.04
C GLU A 195 -17.10 25.69 -2.63
N MET A 196 -17.06 25.40 -1.34
CA MET A 196 -17.04 24.04 -0.81
C MET A 196 -18.37 23.31 -1.08
N GLU A 197 -19.53 24.00 -0.98
CA GLU A 197 -20.82 23.43 -1.39
C GLU A 197 -20.83 23.14 -2.89
N GLY A 198 -20.21 23.98 -3.73
CA GLY A 198 -20.02 23.71 -5.15
C GLY A 198 -19.19 22.44 -5.42
N GLU A 199 -18.14 22.17 -4.63
CA GLU A 199 -17.41 20.91 -4.75
C GLU A 199 -18.28 19.70 -4.34
N VAL A 200 -19.16 19.83 -3.35
CA VAL A 200 -20.12 18.78 -2.96
C VAL A 200 -21.17 18.56 -4.06
N GLU A 201 -21.61 19.60 -4.77
CA GLU A 201 -22.46 19.44 -5.96
C GLU A 201 -21.78 18.66 -7.07
N LEU A 202 -20.53 19.02 -7.37
CA LEU A 202 -19.74 18.31 -8.37
C LEU A 202 -19.50 16.85 -7.94
N LEU A 203 -19.30 16.61 -6.66
CA LEU A 203 -19.18 15.25 -6.11
C LEU A 203 -20.48 14.47 -6.31
N TRP A 204 -21.64 15.08 -6.06
CA TRP A 204 -22.96 14.47 -6.29
C TRP A 204 -23.19 14.17 -7.78
N LEU A 205 -22.78 15.04 -8.69
CA LEU A 205 -22.97 14.88 -10.12
C LEU A 205 -21.91 14.00 -10.81
N THR A 206 -20.85 13.63 -10.09
CA THR A 206 -19.80 12.76 -10.60
C THR A 206 -20.13 11.29 -10.29
N SER A 207 -20.09 10.40 -11.28
CA SER A 207 -20.30 8.96 -11.03
C SER A 207 -19.15 8.36 -10.22
N GLU A 208 -19.46 7.70 -9.12
CA GLU A 208 -18.51 6.95 -8.29
C GLU A 208 -18.20 5.57 -8.88
N VAL A 209 -19.15 4.98 -9.59
CA VAL A 209 -19.01 3.69 -10.26
C VAL A 209 -18.57 3.90 -11.71
N ARG A 210 -17.58 3.14 -12.17
CA ARG A 210 -17.16 3.16 -13.58
C ARG A 210 -18.17 2.41 -14.44
N GLN A 211 -18.47 2.94 -15.64
CA GLN A 211 -19.34 2.26 -16.60
C GLN A 211 -18.66 1.03 -17.18
N ASP A 212 -17.37 1.11 -17.43
CA ASP A 212 -16.55 0.01 -17.95
C ASP A 212 -15.54 -0.48 -16.92
N ARG A 213 -15.16 -1.76 -17.04
CA ARG A 213 -14.07 -2.31 -16.22
C ARG A 213 -12.77 -1.58 -16.53
N PRO A 214 -12.03 -1.09 -15.52
CA PRO A 214 -10.77 -0.38 -15.78
C PRO A 214 -9.77 -1.30 -16.47
N SER A 215 -9.09 -0.76 -17.46
CA SER A 215 -7.93 -1.41 -18.06
C SER A 215 -6.72 -1.31 -17.13
N VAL A 216 -5.69 -2.13 -17.39
CA VAL A 216 -4.42 -2.03 -16.65
C VAL A 216 -3.81 -0.61 -16.79
N LEU A 217 -3.96 0.03 -17.95
CA LEU A 217 -3.45 1.38 -18.18
C LEU A 217 -4.24 2.48 -17.44
N ASP A 218 -5.49 2.24 -17.08
CA ASP A 218 -6.26 3.11 -16.18
C ASP A 218 -5.75 3.01 -14.74
N GLU A 219 -5.41 1.79 -14.30
CA GLU A 219 -4.76 1.56 -13.00
C GLU A 219 -3.39 2.22 -12.94
N VAL A 220 -2.59 2.12 -14.02
CA VAL A 220 -1.31 2.83 -14.18
C VAL A 220 -1.49 4.33 -14.05
N SER A 221 -2.48 4.90 -14.73
CA SER A 221 -2.77 6.34 -14.68
C SER A 221 -3.12 6.80 -13.26
N SER A 222 -3.85 5.96 -12.50
CA SER A 222 -4.17 6.23 -11.11
C SER A 222 -2.92 6.21 -10.21
N ALA A 223 -2.03 5.22 -10.37
CA ALA A 223 -0.77 5.15 -9.62
C ALA A 223 0.16 6.34 -9.93
N LEU A 224 0.26 6.72 -11.20
CA LEU A 224 1.05 7.87 -11.64
C LEU A 224 0.51 9.19 -11.10
N TRP A 225 -0.81 9.33 -10.95
CA TRP A 225 -1.39 10.52 -10.33
C TRP A 225 -0.86 10.73 -8.90
N TYR A 226 -0.78 9.66 -8.07
CA TYR A 226 -0.20 9.75 -6.73
C TYR A 226 1.29 10.12 -6.79
N LEU A 227 2.06 9.49 -7.68
CA LEU A 227 3.48 9.79 -7.83
C LEU A 227 3.68 11.29 -8.11
N GLU A 228 3.01 11.79 -9.15
CA GLU A 228 3.16 13.16 -9.65
C GLU A 228 2.72 14.20 -8.64
N THR A 229 1.58 13.97 -7.97
CA THR A 229 0.91 15.02 -7.19
C THR A 229 1.19 14.95 -5.68
N ARG A 230 1.75 13.86 -5.16
CA ARG A 230 1.91 13.61 -3.71
C ARG A 230 3.25 13.00 -3.31
N LEU A 231 3.62 11.88 -3.93
CA LEU A 231 4.66 11.01 -3.37
C LEU A 231 6.07 11.60 -3.52
N LEU A 232 6.35 12.28 -4.64
CA LEU A 232 7.63 12.93 -4.88
C LEU A 232 7.89 14.03 -3.85
N ASP A 233 6.90 14.90 -3.61
CA ASP A 233 7.03 16.00 -2.66
C ASP A 233 7.07 15.48 -1.21
N ALA A 234 6.24 14.49 -0.87
CA ALA A 234 6.28 13.87 0.46
C ALA A 234 7.64 13.23 0.76
N GLY A 235 8.23 12.54 -0.22
CA GLY A 235 9.57 11.95 -0.07
C GLY A 235 10.66 12.98 0.15
N ALA A 236 10.64 14.08 -0.61
CA ALA A 236 11.60 15.17 -0.47
C ALA A 236 11.49 15.88 0.90
N HIS A 237 10.25 16.11 1.38
CA HIS A 237 10.03 16.71 2.70
C HIS A 237 10.53 15.81 3.84
N VAL A 238 10.26 14.50 3.80
CA VAL A 238 10.73 13.55 4.84
C VAL A 238 12.25 13.43 4.82
N HIS A 239 12.87 13.40 3.63
CA HIS A 239 14.33 13.40 3.51
C HIS A 239 14.96 14.63 4.16
N SER A 240 14.42 15.82 3.88
CA SER A 240 14.88 17.08 4.51
C SER A 240 14.65 17.07 6.03
N ALA A 241 13.51 16.55 6.50
CA ALA A 241 13.19 16.45 7.92
C ALA A 241 14.15 15.53 8.68
N LEU A 242 14.60 14.41 8.06
CA LEU A 242 15.62 13.52 8.63
C LEU A 242 16.95 14.27 8.87
N ALA A 243 17.42 15.00 7.87
CA ALA A 243 18.65 15.77 7.97
C ALA A 243 18.58 16.84 9.09
N ILE A 244 17.48 17.61 9.13
CA ILE A 244 17.26 18.65 10.16
C ILE A 244 17.17 18.04 11.56
N ALA A 245 16.40 16.97 11.73
CA ALA A 245 16.24 16.34 13.04
C ALA A 245 17.55 15.73 13.57
N PHE A 246 18.38 15.17 12.70
CA PHE A 246 19.70 14.69 13.06
C PHE A 246 20.62 15.85 13.50
N GLU A 247 20.67 16.94 12.74
CA GLU A 247 21.47 18.13 13.07
C GLU A 247 21.07 18.73 14.43
N GLU A 248 19.76 18.81 14.70
CA GLU A 248 19.23 19.34 15.97
C GLU A 248 19.50 18.43 17.19
N GLU A 249 19.30 17.12 17.07
CA GLU A 249 19.40 16.22 18.21
C GLU A 249 20.84 15.77 18.50
N PHE A 250 21.71 15.70 17.48
CA PHE A 250 23.10 15.26 17.62
C PHE A 250 24.13 16.38 17.47
N SER A 251 23.72 17.62 17.19
CA SER A 251 24.61 18.80 16.99
C SER A 251 25.73 18.55 15.97
N ARG A 252 25.43 17.80 14.90
CA ARG A 252 26.35 17.40 13.84
C ARG A 252 25.74 17.64 12.48
N SER A 253 26.54 18.11 11.49
CA SER A 253 26.06 18.29 10.12
C SER A 253 25.59 16.98 9.48
N ALA A 254 24.48 17.03 8.76
CA ALA A 254 23.94 15.93 7.94
C ALA A 254 24.35 16.03 6.47
N ASP A 255 25.40 16.76 6.10
CA ASP A 255 25.75 17.04 4.70
C ASP A 255 25.97 15.77 3.88
N ALA A 256 26.58 14.71 4.46
CA ALA A 256 26.74 13.42 3.80
C ALA A 256 25.38 12.76 3.46
N PHE A 257 24.41 12.91 4.32
CA PHE A 257 23.07 12.33 4.13
C PHE A 257 22.20 13.09 3.12
N ARG A 258 22.40 14.41 2.97
CA ARG A 258 21.56 15.27 2.10
C ARG A 258 21.48 14.81 0.64
N LEU A 259 22.47 14.07 0.17
CA LEU A 259 22.49 13.48 -1.17
C LEU A 259 22.26 11.95 -1.16
N ALA A 260 21.97 11.36 0.00
CA ALA A 260 21.58 9.96 0.10
C ALA A 260 20.14 9.72 -0.39
N VAL A 261 19.77 8.47 -0.56
CA VAL A 261 18.44 8.07 -1.07
C VAL A 261 17.79 7.11 -0.08
N PRO A 262 17.17 7.62 0.99
CA PRO A 262 16.53 6.77 2.00
C PRO A 262 15.20 6.19 1.56
N LEU A 263 14.57 6.76 0.51
CA LEU A 263 13.22 6.41 0.07
C LEU A 263 13.18 6.25 -1.46
N ARG A 264 12.53 5.18 -1.93
CA ARG A 264 12.25 4.92 -3.34
C ARG A 264 10.84 4.39 -3.51
N TRP A 265 10.16 4.82 -4.57
CA TRP A 265 8.81 4.34 -4.87
C TRP A 265 8.83 3.18 -5.85
N GLY A 266 8.10 2.11 -5.50
CA GLY A 266 7.89 0.95 -6.35
C GLY A 266 6.45 0.85 -6.85
N THR A 267 6.23 -0.01 -7.86
CA THR A 267 4.89 -0.36 -8.35
C THR A 267 4.81 -1.79 -8.85
N TRP A 268 3.66 -2.43 -8.63
CA TRP A 268 3.26 -3.70 -9.27
C TRP A 268 2.32 -3.47 -10.44
N VAL A 269 1.76 -2.26 -10.54
CA VAL A 269 0.78 -1.93 -11.59
C VAL A 269 1.45 -1.99 -12.95
N GLY A 270 0.94 -2.85 -13.83
CA GLY A 270 1.54 -3.13 -15.15
C GLY A 270 2.71 -4.13 -15.14
N GLY A 271 3.13 -4.63 -13.95
CA GLY A 271 4.18 -5.64 -13.79
C GLY A 271 3.69 -6.99 -13.26
N ASP A 272 2.55 -7.04 -12.56
CA ASP A 272 2.01 -8.23 -11.91
C ASP A 272 1.13 -9.05 -12.87
N ARG A 273 1.65 -10.18 -13.33
CA ARG A 273 0.97 -11.12 -14.24
C ARG A 273 0.25 -12.25 -13.53
N ASP A 274 0.58 -12.50 -12.28
CA ASP A 274 0.02 -13.62 -11.54
C ASP A 274 -1.51 -13.54 -11.49
N GLY A 275 -2.14 -14.36 -12.34
CA GLY A 275 -3.58 -14.42 -12.50
C GLY A 275 -4.22 -13.15 -13.10
N ASN A 276 -3.46 -12.31 -13.80
CA ASN A 276 -3.98 -11.21 -14.59
C ASN A 276 -3.53 -11.31 -16.07
N PRO A 277 -4.33 -11.89 -16.95
CA PRO A 277 -3.97 -12.11 -18.35
C PRO A 277 -3.86 -10.81 -19.16
N TYR A 278 -4.32 -9.69 -18.63
CA TYR A 278 -4.27 -8.38 -19.31
C TYR A 278 -2.93 -7.65 -19.14
N VAL A 279 -2.03 -8.16 -18.29
CA VAL A 279 -0.68 -7.61 -18.11
C VAL A 279 0.25 -8.29 -19.11
N THR A 280 0.31 -7.75 -20.35
CA THR A 280 1.17 -8.25 -21.42
C THR A 280 2.55 -7.57 -21.40
N PRO A 281 3.57 -8.08 -22.13
CA PRO A 281 4.86 -7.42 -22.29
C PRO A 281 4.75 -5.97 -22.78
N GLU A 282 3.83 -5.70 -23.73
CA GLU A 282 3.59 -4.36 -24.29
C GLU A 282 3.02 -3.41 -23.23
N ILE A 283 2.07 -3.87 -22.41
CA ILE A 283 1.51 -3.09 -21.29
C ILE A 283 2.60 -2.74 -20.28
N THR A 284 3.52 -3.67 -19.99
CA THR A 284 4.64 -3.42 -19.07
C THR A 284 5.58 -2.34 -19.62
N ILE A 285 5.92 -2.39 -20.90
CA ILE A 285 6.74 -1.35 -21.56
C ILE A 285 6.00 0.00 -21.54
N ALA A 286 4.72 0.02 -21.93
CA ALA A 286 3.91 1.23 -21.93
C ALA A 286 3.81 1.86 -20.54
N THR A 287 3.66 1.03 -19.48
CA THR A 287 3.66 1.49 -18.08
C THR A 287 4.96 2.20 -17.72
N ALA A 288 6.11 1.59 -18.00
CA ALA A 288 7.42 2.17 -17.72
C ALA A 288 7.65 3.49 -18.49
N ARG A 289 7.25 3.55 -19.76
CA ARG A 289 7.34 4.77 -20.57
C ARG A 289 6.46 5.89 -20.05
N ARG A 290 5.23 5.58 -19.60
CA ARG A 290 4.34 6.58 -18.98
C ARG A 290 4.94 7.11 -17.67
N ALA A 291 5.49 6.25 -16.81
CA ALA A 291 6.18 6.66 -15.59
C ALA A 291 7.39 7.57 -15.90
N SER A 292 8.19 7.19 -16.90
CA SER A 292 9.31 8.01 -17.39
C SER A 292 8.85 9.38 -17.92
N HIS A 293 7.75 9.42 -18.65
CA HIS A 293 7.20 10.67 -19.18
C HIS A 293 6.76 11.63 -18.06
N VAL A 294 6.13 11.09 -17.00
CA VAL A 294 5.68 11.86 -15.83
C VAL A 294 6.88 12.43 -15.07
N ILE A 295 7.86 11.58 -14.71
CA ILE A 295 8.99 12.04 -13.90
C ILE A 295 9.85 13.09 -14.64
N LEU A 296 10.05 12.92 -15.95
CA LEU A 296 10.75 13.90 -16.79
C LEU A 296 9.98 15.23 -16.85
N GLY A 297 8.64 15.20 -16.84
CA GLY A 297 7.80 16.39 -16.72
C GLY A 297 8.09 17.15 -15.42
N ARG A 298 8.09 16.44 -14.28
CA ARG A 298 8.40 17.02 -12.96
C ARG A 298 9.82 17.58 -12.89
N TYR A 299 10.80 16.89 -13.47
CA TYR A 299 12.18 17.44 -13.53
C TYR A 299 12.28 18.72 -14.35
N ARG A 300 11.55 18.81 -15.46
CA ARG A 300 11.49 20.05 -16.23
C ARG A 300 10.89 21.19 -15.42
N GLU A 301 9.77 20.97 -14.74
CA GLU A 301 9.13 21.97 -13.86
C GLU A 301 10.09 22.44 -12.77
N SER A 302 10.78 21.51 -12.08
CA SER A 302 11.79 21.83 -11.07
C SER A 302 12.95 22.65 -11.64
N LEU A 303 13.43 22.31 -12.84
CA LEU A 303 14.48 23.11 -13.51
C LEU A 303 14.01 24.51 -13.87
N ASP A 304 12.76 24.66 -14.35
CA ASP A 304 12.17 25.96 -14.67
C ASP A 304 12.00 26.82 -13.41
N GLU A 305 11.67 26.22 -12.25
CA GLU A 305 11.69 26.92 -10.95
C GLU A 305 13.12 27.32 -10.52
N LEU A 306 14.09 26.44 -10.69
CA LEU A 306 15.49 26.75 -10.38
C LEU A 306 16.02 27.89 -11.24
N VAL A 307 15.65 27.99 -12.53
CA VAL A 307 15.94 29.12 -13.42
C VAL A 307 15.44 30.43 -12.82
N GLN A 308 14.29 30.41 -12.13
CA GLN A 308 13.74 31.62 -11.50
C GLN A 308 14.41 31.96 -10.16
N ARG A 309 14.77 30.96 -9.37
CA ARG A 309 15.29 31.12 -8.00
C ARG A 309 16.80 31.35 -7.94
N LEU A 310 17.58 30.69 -8.80
CA LEU A 310 19.04 30.72 -8.76
C LEU A 310 19.61 31.73 -9.77
N SER A 311 19.64 33.01 -9.36
CA SER A 311 20.22 34.09 -10.12
C SER A 311 21.53 34.51 -9.46
N LEU A 312 22.68 34.06 -10.04
CA LEU A 312 24.01 34.40 -9.61
C LEU A 312 24.71 35.20 -10.73
N SER A 313 25.11 36.43 -10.40
CA SER A 313 25.86 37.30 -11.34
C SER A 313 27.31 36.81 -11.49
N ALA A 314 27.79 36.72 -12.71
CA ALA A 314 29.18 36.38 -13.02
C ALA A 314 30.16 37.43 -12.54
N GLU A 315 29.73 38.69 -12.37
CA GLU A 315 30.57 39.79 -11.84
C GLU A 315 30.84 39.60 -10.34
N ILE A 316 29.84 39.07 -9.58
CA ILE A 316 29.94 38.82 -8.14
C ILE A 316 30.59 37.46 -7.85
N THR A 317 30.20 36.46 -8.62
CA THR A 317 30.68 35.08 -8.48
C THR A 317 31.12 34.59 -9.86
N PRO A 318 32.42 34.69 -10.21
CA PRO A 318 32.92 34.22 -11.46
C PRO A 318 32.64 32.73 -11.70
N PRO A 319 32.12 32.34 -12.88
CA PRO A 319 31.82 30.94 -13.17
C PRO A 319 33.11 30.13 -13.33
N SER A 320 33.07 28.86 -12.95
CA SER A 320 34.19 27.94 -13.16
C SER A 320 34.36 27.61 -14.67
N ASP A 321 35.60 27.28 -15.03
CA ASP A 321 35.89 26.84 -16.40
C ASP A 321 35.04 25.64 -16.83
N ALA A 322 34.79 24.70 -15.89
CA ALA A 322 33.95 23.53 -16.16
C ALA A 322 32.49 23.93 -16.46
N LEU A 323 31.93 24.91 -15.77
CA LEU A 323 30.57 25.42 -16.03
C LEU A 323 30.54 26.10 -17.44
N MET A 324 31.53 26.91 -17.76
CA MET A 324 31.60 27.62 -19.05
C MET A 324 31.81 26.66 -20.23
N GLN A 325 32.65 25.63 -20.08
CA GLN A 325 32.80 24.54 -21.08
C GLN A 325 31.51 23.79 -21.30
N SER A 326 30.80 23.47 -20.23
CA SER A 326 29.49 22.79 -20.29
C SER A 326 28.45 23.65 -21.02
N ILE A 327 28.38 24.95 -20.73
CA ILE A 327 27.51 25.91 -21.44
C ILE A 327 27.84 25.98 -22.93
N GLU A 328 29.14 26.03 -23.28
CA GLU A 328 29.56 26.07 -24.68
C GLU A 328 29.20 24.79 -25.45
N SER A 329 29.33 23.62 -24.78
CA SER A 329 28.89 22.35 -25.36
C SER A 329 27.37 22.33 -25.59
N ASP A 330 26.60 22.81 -24.62
CA ASP A 330 25.14 22.91 -24.74
C ASP A 330 24.71 23.95 -25.79
N ARG A 331 25.46 25.03 -25.97
CA ARG A 331 25.25 26.04 -27.03
C ARG A 331 25.34 25.43 -28.44
N GLN A 332 26.34 24.57 -28.65
CA GLN A 332 26.52 23.88 -29.93
C GLN A 332 25.36 22.88 -30.17
N LEU A 333 24.90 22.22 -29.14
CA LEU A 333 23.80 21.24 -29.19
C LEU A 333 22.43 21.90 -29.38
N LEU A 334 22.19 23.06 -28.75
CA LEU A 334 20.91 23.76 -28.65
C LEU A 334 21.03 25.25 -29.01
N PRO A 335 21.39 25.60 -30.25
CA PRO A 335 21.64 26.99 -30.67
C PRO A 335 20.42 27.90 -30.51
N ASP A 336 19.21 27.36 -30.60
CA ASP A 336 17.99 28.16 -30.47
C ASP A 336 17.72 28.55 -29.02
N VAL A 337 18.04 27.67 -28.05
CA VAL A 337 17.96 28.00 -26.61
C VAL A 337 18.96 29.10 -26.28
N TRP A 338 20.17 29.03 -26.85
CA TRP A 338 21.16 30.08 -26.73
C TRP A 338 20.66 31.41 -27.27
N LYS A 339 20.17 31.47 -28.54
CA LYS A 339 19.66 32.69 -29.17
C LYS A 339 18.56 33.35 -28.32
N LYS A 340 17.65 32.55 -27.74
CA LYS A 340 16.52 33.02 -26.92
C LYS A 340 17.00 33.63 -25.60
N ASN A 341 17.99 33.02 -24.91
CA ASN A 341 18.32 33.35 -23.54
C ASN A 341 19.60 34.18 -23.35
N ARG A 342 20.54 34.21 -24.33
CA ARG A 342 21.88 34.84 -24.22
C ARG A 342 21.85 36.32 -23.79
N LYS A 343 20.87 37.09 -24.28
CA LYS A 343 20.80 38.53 -23.96
C LYS A 343 20.23 38.75 -22.57
N ARG A 344 19.22 37.95 -22.17
CA ARG A 344 18.56 38.05 -20.90
C ARG A 344 19.43 37.57 -19.74
N ASN A 345 20.23 36.55 -19.98
CA ASN A 345 21.09 35.92 -18.97
C ASN A 345 22.60 36.16 -19.28
N ALA A 346 22.95 37.34 -19.83
CA ALA A 346 24.33 37.66 -20.21
C ALA A 346 25.29 37.59 -19.05
N ASP A 347 24.86 38.02 -17.85
CA ASP A 347 25.62 38.00 -16.62
C ASP A 347 25.24 36.83 -15.69
N GLU A 348 24.35 35.92 -16.13
CA GLU A 348 23.80 34.85 -15.30
C GLU A 348 24.04 33.48 -15.94
N PRO A 349 25.29 32.98 -15.97
CA PRO A 349 25.66 31.73 -16.63
C PRO A 349 24.92 30.52 -16.05
N LEU A 350 24.60 30.53 -14.75
CA LEU A 350 23.86 29.49 -14.09
C LEU A 350 22.44 29.32 -14.67
N ARG A 351 21.72 30.44 -14.85
CA ARG A 351 20.37 30.43 -15.45
C ARG A 351 20.39 29.97 -16.88
N LEU A 352 21.47 30.27 -17.61
CA LEU A 352 21.65 29.79 -18.98
C LEU A 352 21.86 28.27 -18.98
N LYS A 353 22.72 27.73 -18.09
CA LYS A 353 22.94 26.29 -17.93
C LYS A 353 21.65 25.56 -17.59
N LEU A 354 20.91 26.05 -16.60
CA LEU A 354 19.61 25.46 -16.20
C LEU A 354 18.58 25.48 -17.34
N SER A 355 18.59 26.54 -18.17
CA SER A 355 17.71 26.61 -19.36
C SER A 355 18.07 25.56 -20.42
N PHE A 356 19.36 25.27 -20.61
CA PHE A 356 19.78 24.16 -21.45
C PHE A 356 19.38 22.82 -20.89
N MET A 357 19.56 22.60 -19.58
CA MET A 357 19.16 21.37 -18.91
C MET A 357 17.66 21.12 -19.04
N SER A 358 16.80 22.14 -18.83
CA SER A 358 15.35 22.07 -19.04
C SER A 358 15.01 21.65 -20.47
N ALA A 359 15.67 22.26 -21.48
CA ALA A 359 15.44 21.91 -22.89
C ALA A 359 15.90 20.46 -23.22
N ARG A 360 16.98 19.98 -22.61
CA ARG A 360 17.47 18.61 -22.76
C ARG A 360 16.53 17.59 -22.12
N ILE A 361 15.99 17.88 -20.93
CA ILE A 361 14.97 17.04 -20.28
C ILE A 361 13.70 16.98 -21.15
N GLU A 362 13.26 18.11 -21.73
CA GLU A 362 12.12 18.10 -22.65
C GLU A 362 12.40 17.30 -23.93
N ALA A 363 13.62 17.32 -24.45
CA ALA A 363 14.03 16.48 -25.57
C ALA A 363 13.99 14.98 -25.19
N THR A 364 14.45 14.64 -23.98
CA THR A 364 14.38 13.27 -23.43
C THR A 364 12.92 12.82 -23.30
N ARG A 365 12.05 13.70 -22.81
CA ARG A 365 10.61 13.44 -22.67
C ARG A 365 9.93 13.21 -24.03
N ARG A 366 10.27 13.99 -25.05
CA ARG A 366 9.78 13.77 -26.43
C ARG A 366 10.29 12.45 -27.03
N LEU A 367 11.52 12.04 -26.71
CA LEU A 367 12.05 10.74 -27.12
C LEU A 367 11.22 9.59 -26.53
N VAL A 368 10.92 9.63 -25.22
CA VAL A 368 10.09 8.65 -24.56
C VAL A 368 8.69 8.59 -25.18
N ALA A 369 8.04 9.74 -25.39
CA ALA A 369 6.71 9.81 -26.01
C ALA A 369 6.72 9.27 -27.45
N SER A 370 7.80 9.48 -28.22
CA SER A 370 7.90 8.94 -29.57
C SER A 370 8.02 7.41 -29.58
N ARG A 371 8.75 6.84 -28.62
CA ARG A 371 8.87 5.38 -28.44
C ARG A 371 7.54 4.76 -28.05
N ASP A 372 6.80 5.39 -27.15
CA ASP A 372 5.47 4.94 -26.75
C ASP A 372 4.48 4.95 -27.91
N ALA A 373 4.58 5.93 -28.80
CA ALA A 373 3.79 5.99 -30.03
C ALA A 373 4.32 5.08 -31.17
N GLY A 374 5.29 4.21 -30.91
CA GLY A 374 5.88 3.30 -31.91
C GLY A 374 6.71 4.01 -32.99
N ARG A 375 7.17 5.25 -32.74
CA ARG A 375 7.92 6.06 -33.72
C ARG A 375 9.39 6.07 -33.35
N VAL A 376 10.25 5.89 -34.36
CA VAL A 376 11.70 6.04 -34.19
C VAL A 376 12.08 7.51 -34.49
N ARG A 377 12.27 8.30 -33.43
CA ARG A 377 12.72 9.69 -33.52
C ARG A 377 14.13 9.81 -32.91
N GLN A 378 15.03 10.51 -33.63
CA GLN A 378 16.33 10.88 -33.06
C GLN A 378 16.21 12.25 -32.38
N GLU A 379 16.41 12.30 -31.08
CA GLU A 379 16.46 13.55 -30.29
C GLU A 379 17.92 13.73 -29.79
N ARG A 380 18.74 14.38 -30.61
CA ARG A 380 20.21 14.56 -30.33
C ARG A 380 20.45 15.28 -28.99
N ALA A 381 19.54 16.16 -28.59
CA ALA A 381 19.66 16.93 -27.36
C ALA A 381 19.16 16.16 -26.10
N ALA A 382 18.55 14.98 -26.26
CA ALA A 382 18.16 14.16 -25.13
C ALA A 382 19.34 13.73 -24.26
N TYR A 383 19.15 13.63 -22.98
CA TYR A 383 20.16 13.00 -22.12
C TYR A 383 20.25 11.51 -22.45
N PRO A 384 21.49 10.96 -22.58
CA PRO A 384 21.67 9.55 -22.88
C PRO A 384 21.25 8.65 -21.70
N ASP A 385 21.47 9.12 -20.49
CA ASP A 385 21.15 8.43 -19.23
C ASP A 385 20.99 9.44 -18.07
N VAL A 386 20.52 8.94 -16.93
CA VAL A 386 20.35 9.76 -15.71
C VAL A 386 21.68 10.26 -15.16
N ALA A 387 22.78 9.50 -15.33
CA ALA A 387 24.09 9.89 -14.82
C ALA A 387 24.62 11.13 -15.54
N ALA A 388 24.32 11.31 -16.83
CA ALA A 388 24.65 12.52 -17.57
C ALA A 388 23.88 13.74 -17.04
N PHE A 389 22.60 13.56 -16.68
CA PHE A 389 21.81 14.61 -16.08
C PHE A 389 22.29 14.95 -14.65
N GLU A 390 22.62 13.94 -13.87
CA GLU A 390 23.16 14.13 -12.50
C GLU A 390 24.50 14.88 -12.55
N ARG A 391 25.38 14.59 -13.49
CA ARG A 391 26.65 15.35 -13.65
C ARG A 391 26.40 16.84 -13.88
N ASP A 392 25.42 17.19 -14.69
CA ASP A 392 25.05 18.58 -14.92
C ASP A 392 24.49 19.23 -13.65
N LEU A 393 23.66 18.51 -12.86
CA LEU A 393 23.15 18.97 -11.58
C LEU A 393 24.26 19.17 -10.54
N MET A 394 25.21 18.24 -10.46
CA MET A 394 26.37 18.39 -9.57
C MET A 394 27.23 19.58 -9.94
N LEU A 395 27.43 19.85 -11.23
CA LEU A 395 28.14 21.02 -11.70
C LEU A 395 27.44 22.33 -11.27
N VAL A 396 26.12 22.39 -11.37
CA VAL A 396 25.31 23.50 -10.85
C VAL A 396 25.48 23.65 -9.33
N ARG A 397 25.39 22.53 -8.59
CA ARG A 397 25.55 22.50 -7.14
C ARG A 397 26.94 22.98 -6.70
N ASP A 398 27.98 22.52 -7.38
CA ASP A 398 29.37 22.87 -7.08
C ASP A 398 29.62 24.37 -7.29
N TYR A 399 29.03 24.97 -8.32
CA TYR A 399 29.12 26.41 -8.56
C TYR A 399 28.40 27.22 -7.48
N VAL A 400 27.17 26.82 -7.08
CA VAL A 400 26.40 27.50 -6.02
C VAL A 400 27.08 27.35 -4.65
N SER A 401 27.58 26.16 -4.32
CA SER A 401 28.29 25.93 -3.06
C SER A 401 29.64 26.62 -3.03
N GLY A 402 30.36 26.69 -4.14
CA GLY A 402 31.63 27.43 -4.30
C GLY A 402 31.46 28.93 -4.11
N ALA A 403 30.29 29.47 -4.41
CA ALA A 403 29.89 30.85 -4.10
C ALA A 403 29.59 31.09 -2.58
N GLY A 404 29.71 30.05 -1.74
CA GLY A 404 29.34 30.10 -0.32
C GLY A 404 27.84 30.01 -0.03
N ALA A 405 26.99 29.81 -1.05
CA ALA A 405 25.54 29.76 -0.93
C ALA A 405 25.03 28.36 -0.47
N ILE A 406 25.58 27.86 0.64
CA ILE A 406 25.31 26.50 1.16
C ILE A 406 23.82 26.29 1.47
N GLN A 407 23.15 27.28 2.05
CA GLN A 407 21.70 27.16 2.36
C GLN A 407 20.86 27.08 1.08
N ALA A 408 21.24 27.80 0.01
CA ALA A 408 20.59 27.70 -1.29
C ALA A 408 20.76 26.29 -1.90
N CYS A 409 21.91 25.64 -1.74
CA CYS A 409 22.10 24.23 -2.10
C CYS A 409 21.16 23.34 -1.28
N ARG A 410 21.17 23.44 0.04
CA ARG A 410 20.39 22.60 0.98
C ARG A 410 18.88 22.69 0.77
N THR A 411 18.38 23.84 0.34
CA THR A 411 16.93 24.09 0.19
C THR A 411 16.41 23.90 -1.23
N ASN A 412 17.23 24.06 -2.26
CA ASN A 412 16.77 24.00 -3.65
C ASN A 412 17.41 22.86 -4.45
N LEU A 413 18.70 22.60 -4.29
CA LEU A 413 19.43 21.66 -5.14
C LEU A 413 19.52 20.25 -4.54
N ASP A 414 19.89 20.14 -3.25
CA ASP A 414 20.11 18.84 -2.62
C ASP A 414 18.83 17.95 -2.63
N PRO A 415 17.63 18.46 -2.31
CA PRO A 415 16.40 17.66 -2.42
C PRO A 415 16.09 17.23 -3.85
N PHE A 416 16.37 18.09 -4.83
CA PHE A 416 16.16 17.76 -6.23
C PHE A 416 17.14 16.69 -6.72
N ILE A 417 18.43 16.82 -6.39
CA ILE A 417 19.47 15.83 -6.72
C ILE A 417 19.15 14.48 -6.07
N ALA A 418 18.77 14.47 -4.78
CA ALA A 418 18.36 13.26 -4.08
C ALA A 418 17.13 12.61 -4.74
N GLY A 419 16.16 13.42 -5.17
CA GLY A 419 15.01 12.96 -5.95
C GLY A 419 15.40 12.32 -7.31
N VAL A 420 16.32 12.93 -8.04
CA VAL A 420 16.85 12.38 -9.31
C VAL A 420 17.59 11.05 -9.07
N ARG A 421 18.37 10.94 -8.01
CA ARG A 421 19.03 9.68 -7.60
C ARG A 421 18.04 8.60 -7.20
N ALA A 422 16.93 8.99 -6.56
CA ALA A 422 15.88 8.06 -6.12
C ALA A 422 15.07 7.49 -7.28
N HIS A 423 14.72 8.35 -8.23
CA HIS A 423 13.70 8.05 -9.24
C HIS A 423 14.24 7.97 -10.66
N GLY A 424 15.50 8.33 -10.91
CA GLY A 424 16.14 8.25 -12.22
C GLY A 424 15.29 8.83 -13.33
N PHE A 425 15.30 8.19 -14.50
CA PHE A 425 14.35 8.48 -15.58
C PHE A 425 13.15 7.53 -15.58
N HIS A 426 13.05 6.64 -14.57
CA HIS A 426 12.01 5.61 -14.47
C HIS A 426 10.81 6.03 -13.63
N GLY A 427 10.95 6.95 -12.68
CA GLY A 427 9.90 7.37 -11.75
C GLY A 427 9.55 6.31 -10.70
N PHE A 428 8.95 5.20 -11.11
CA PHE A 428 8.73 4.01 -10.29
C PHE A 428 9.74 2.90 -10.57
N MET A 429 10.18 2.19 -9.53
CA MET A 429 10.81 0.88 -9.67
C MET A 429 9.71 -0.16 -9.85
N MET A 430 9.61 -0.76 -11.04
CA MET A 430 8.58 -1.75 -11.33
C MET A 430 9.05 -3.14 -10.90
N ASP A 431 8.23 -3.82 -10.10
CA ASP A 431 8.37 -5.25 -9.84
C ASP A 431 7.57 -6.03 -10.88
N VAL A 432 8.21 -6.98 -11.53
CA VAL A 432 7.54 -7.93 -12.43
C VAL A 432 7.29 -9.22 -11.64
N ARG A 433 6.06 -9.77 -11.72
CA ARG A 433 5.70 -10.98 -10.99
C ARG A 433 4.95 -11.97 -11.88
N ASP A 434 5.29 -13.26 -11.74
CA ASP A 434 4.52 -14.35 -12.35
C ASP A 434 4.65 -15.64 -11.51
N HIS A 435 3.83 -16.63 -11.82
CA HIS A 435 3.68 -17.88 -11.08
C HIS A 435 4.79 -18.91 -11.40
N ALA A 436 5.30 -19.62 -10.40
CA ALA A 436 6.34 -20.63 -10.54
C ALA A 436 6.00 -21.73 -11.57
N ASP A 437 4.74 -22.16 -11.64
CA ASP A 437 4.30 -23.20 -12.60
C ASP A 437 4.36 -22.72 -14.05
N VAL A 438 4.15 -21.42 -14.32
CA VAL A 438 4.28 -20.80 -15.64
C VAL A 438 5.73 -20.89 -16.12
N HIS A 439 6.67 -20.59 -15.23
CA HIS A 439 8.11 -20.71 -15.52
C HIS A 439 8.52 -22.16 -15.75
N ALA A 440 7.99 -23.09 -14.94
CA ALA A 440 8.26 -24.51 -15.07
C ALA A 440 7.79 -25.06 -16.43
N ALA A 441 6.60 -24.69 -16.86
CA ALA A 441 6.06 -25.07 -18.17
C ALA A 441 6.89 -24.52 -19.33
N ALA A 442 7.23 -23.21 -19.28
CA ALA A 442 8.02 -22.55 -20.33
C ALA A 442 9.43 -23.14 -20.46
N VAL A 443 10.13 -23.34 -19.32
CA VAL A 443 11.47 -23.95 -19.30
C VAL A 443 11.39 -25.41 -19.75
N GLY A 444 10.36 -26.16 -19.32
CA GLY A 444 10.11 -27.53 -19.77
C GLY A 444 10.02 -27.62 -21.28
N GLU A 445 9.26 -26.74 -21.92
CA GLU A 445 9.12 -26.70 -23.38
C GLU A 445 10.44 -26.35 -24.10
N ILE A 446 11.15 -25.33 -23.61
CA ILE A 446 12.43 -24.87 -24.18
C ILE A 446 13.49 -26.00 -24.09
N LEU A 447 13.57 -26.70 -22.95
CA LEU A 447 14.57 -27.70 -22.73
C LEU A 447 14.23 -29.07 -23.35
N SER A 448 12.95 -29.49 -23.43
CA SER A 448 12.53 -30.75 -24.02
C SER A 448 12.83 -30.86 -25.51
N LYS A 449 12.74 -29.78 -26.26
CA LYS A 449 13.09 -29.71 -27.69
C LYS A 449 14.58 -29.88 -27.98
N GLY A 450 15.42 -29.93 -26.95
CA GLY A 450 16.84 -30.30 -27.04
C GLY A 450 17.17 -31.77 -26.81
N GLY A 451 16.17 -32.67 -26.81
CA GLY A 451 16.40 -34.14 -26.82
C GLY A 451 16.54 -34.83 -25.47
N ALA A 452 16.11 -34.26 -24.33
CA ALA A 452 16.11 -34.98 -23.05
C ALA A 452 14.81 -34.71 -22.23
N ALA A 453 14.30 -35.79 -21.65
CA ALA A 453 12.96 -35.87 -21.04
C ALA A 453 12.83 -35.26 -19.62
N THR A 454 13.88 -34.76 -18.98
CA THR A 454 13.86 -34.28 -17.59
C THR A 454 14.39 -32.86 -17.45
N THR A 455 13.64 -32.01 -16.78
CA THR A 455 14.03 -30.64 -16.35
C THR A 455 14.46 -30.66 -14.89
N ASP A 456 15.39 -31.57 -14.54
CA ASP A 456 15.96 -31.64 -13.19
C ASP A 456 16.90 -30.46 -12.91
N GLY A 457 17.14 -30.17 -11.62
CA GLY A 457 17.98 -29.06 -11.20
C GLY A 457 19.41 -29.11 -11.76
N ASN A 458 19.98 -30.30 -12.02
CA ASN A 458 21.31 -30.45 -12.60
C ASN A 458 21.36 -29.93 -14.04
N ARG A 459 20.29 -30.12 -14.78
CA ARG A 459 20.19 -29.59 -16.14
C ARG A 459 20.07 -28.08 -16.16
N LEU A 460 19.29 -27.49 -15.26
CA LEU A 460 19.19 -26.04 -15.11
C LEU A 460 20.58 -25.43 -14.84
N ARG A 461 21.34 -26.02 -13.89
CA ARG A 461 22.70 -25.60 -13.56
C ARG A 461 23.65 -25.71 -14.75
N THR A 462 23.61 -26.83 -15.48
CA THR A 462 24.41 -27.03 -16.69
C THR A 462 24.09 -26.00 -17.76
N VAL A 463 22.82 -25.66 -17.93
CA VAL A 463 22.41 -24.63 -18.87
C VAL A 463 22.95 -23.27 -18.44
N LEU A 464 22.82 -22.88 -17.18
CA LEU A 464 23.24 -21.57 -16.67
C LEU A 464 24.76 -21.34 -16.72
N LEU A 465 25.57 -22.41 -16.53
CA LEU A 465 27.04 -22.35 -16.60
C LEU A 465 27.61 -22.58 -18.00
N GLY A 466 26.85 -23.15 -18.92
CA GLY A 466 27.29 -23.42 -20.30
C GLY A 466 27.55 -22.11 -21.09
N LYS A 467 28.27 -22.18 -22.21
CA LYS A 467 28.40 -21.06 -23.16
C LYS A 467 27.03 -20.73 -23.73
N TYR A 468 26.66 -19.44 -23.71
CA TYR A 468 25.38 -19.01 -24.27
C TYR A 468 25.36 -19.22 -25.77
N GLN A 469 24.40 -19.99 -26.25
CA GLN A 469 24.00 -20.07 -27.65
C GLN A 469 22.49 -19.88 -27.71
N ARG A 470 22.04 -18.83 -28.40
CA ARG A 470 20.61 -18.57 -28.60
C ARG A 470 19.98 -19.79 -29.25
N ARG A 471 19.02 -20.40 -28.57
CA ARG A 471 18.43 -21.66 -28.98
C ARG A 471 17.42 -21.48 -30.10
N LYS A 472 17.53 -22.27 -31.19
CA LYS A 472 16.48 -22.31 -32.24
C LYS A 472 15.14 -22.84 -31.75
N ALA A 473 15.06 -23.43 -30.54
CA ALA A 473 13.84 -23.95 -29.92
C ALA A 473 12.75 -22.89 -29.71
N GLU A 474 13.12 -21.61 -29.58
CA GLU A 474 12.23 -20.49 -29.47
C GLU A 474 11.30 -20.31 -30.68
N LEU A 475 11.77 -20.56 -31.89
CA LEU A 475 10.98 -20.39 -33.13
C LEU A 475 9.79 -21.38 -33.22
N SER A 476 9.81 -22.47 -32.46
CA SER A 476 8.73 -23.48 -32.43
C SER A 476 8.01 -23.54 -31.05
N ALA A 477 8.25 -22.60 -30.16
CA ALA A 477 7.61 -22.56 -28.84
C ALA A 477 6.10 -22.22 -28.94
N SER A 478 5.32 -22.65 -27.93
CA SER A 478 3.93 -22.26 -27.78
C SER A 478 3.77 -20.74 -27.62
N THR A 479 2.57 -20.24 -27.81
CA THR A 479 2.27 -18.81 -27.62
C THR A 479 2.53 -18.38 -26.18
N GLU A 480 2.18 -19.22 -25.22
CA GLU A 480 2.36 -19.00 -23.79
C GLU A 480 3.84 -18.90 -23.43
N THR A 481 4.66 -19.85 -23.89
CA THR A 481 6.12 -19.82 -23.67
C THR A 481 6.78 -18.59 -24.32
N ARG A 482 6.32 -18.18 -25.51
CA ARG A 482 6.81 -16.95 -26.14
C ARG A 482 6.48 -15.72 -25.34
N GLN A 483 5.25 -15.59 -24.81
CA GLN A 483 4.85 -14.47 -23.95
C GLN A 483 5.72 -14.38 -22.70
N VAL A 484 6.07 -15.52 -22.08
CA VAL A 484 7.00 -15.54 -20.93
C VAL A 484 8.37 -14.98 -21.33
N ILE A 485 8.96 -15.44 -22.44
CA ILE A 485 10.27 -14.94 -22.92
C ILE A 485 10.18 -13.45 -23.28
N ASP A 486 9.11 -13.03 -23.95
CA ASP A 486 8.89 -11.63 -24.33
C ASP A 486 8.72 -10.72 -23.11
N THR A 487 8.26 -11.24 -21.98
CA THR A 487 8.26 -10.53 -20.69
C THR A 487 9.68 -10.19 -20.24
N PHE A 488 10.62 -11.14 -20.30
CA PHE A 488 12.02 -10.86 -19.97
C PHE A 488 12.67 -9.90 -20.97
N ARG A 489 12.30 -9.97 -22.26
CA ARG A 489 12.75 -9.00 -23.26
C ARG A 489 12.21 -7.60 -23.00
N ALA A 490 10.96 -7.50 -22.57
CA ALA A 490 10.36 -6.23 -22.16
C ALA A 490 11.12 -5.61 -20.99
N ILE A 491 11.52 -6.41 -19.99
CA ILE A 491 12.39 -5.95 -18.90
C ILE A 491 13.70 -5.37 -19.46
N GLY A 492 14.37 -6.07 -20.39
CA GLY A 492 15.59 -5.57 -21.04
C GLY A 492 15.36 -4.25 -21.75
N THR A 493 14.28 -4.13 -22.51
CA THR A 493 13.90 -2.88 -23.21
C THR A 493 13.70 -1.73 -22.23
N ILE A 494 12.98 -1.95 -21.13
CA ILE A 494 12.73 -0.94 -20.10
C ILE A 494 14.05 -0.49 -19.45
N GLN A 495 14.92 -1.43 -19.12
CA GLN A 495 16.21 -1.14 -18.52
C GLN A 495 17.15 -0.36 -19.47
N ASP A 496 17.10 -0.66 -20.76
CA ASP A 496 17.89 0.07 -21.79
C ASP A 496 17.35 1.48 -22.03
N GLU A 497 16.05 1.70 -21.86
CA GLU A 497 15.40 2.99 -22.08
C GLU A 497 15.43 3.92 -20.86
N ALA A 498 15.28 3.37 -19.65
CA ALA A 498 15.06 4.15 -18.42
C ALA A 498 16.07 3.86 -17.28
N GLY A 499 17.01 2.95 -17.54
CA GLY A 499 18.02 2.49 -16.58
C GLY A 499 17.63 1.18 -15.87
N GLU A 500 18.63 0.42 -15.42
CA GLU A 500 18.44 -0.89 -14.78
C GLU A 500 17.45 -0.88 -13.61
N PRO A 501 17.43 0.14 -12.71
CA PRO A 501 16.48 0.17 -11.59
C PRO A 501 15.01 0.23 -12.00
N ALA A 502 14.70 0.57 -13.26
CA ALA A 502 13.33 0.70 -13.76
C ALA A 502 12.54 -0.62 -13.65
N ALA A 503 13.20 -1.77 -13.87
CA ALA A 503 12.57 -3.10 -13.81
C ALA A 503 13.63 -4.17 -13.54
N CYS A 504 14.31 -4.11 -12.41
CA CYS A 504 15.32 -5.13 -12.07
C CYS A 504 14.79 -6.24 -11.16
N THR A 505 13.59 -6.09 -10.55
CA THR A 505 13.02 -7.07 -9.62
C THR A 505 12.06 -8.00 -10.34
N TYR A 506 12.26 -9.32 -10.20
CA TYR A 506 11.35 -10.35 -10.68
C TYR A 506 10.91 -11.26 -9.54
N ILE A 507 9.62 -11.24 -9.21
CA ILE A 507 9.03 -11.98 -8.10
C ILE A 507 8.44 -13.29 -8.62
N VAL A 508 8.76 -14.39 -7.95
CA VAL A 508 8.27 -15.74 -8.24
C VAL A 508 7.23 -16.11 -7.20
N SER A 509 5.95 -16.01 -7.55
CA SER A 509 4.88 -16.42 -6.64
C SER A 509 4.81 -17.95 -6.52
N MET A 510 4.37 -18.44 -5.35
CA MET A 510 4.30 -19.87 -5.03
C MET A 510 5.66 -20.58 -5.18
N THR A 511 6.73 -19.97 -4.65
CA THR A 511 8.06 -20.59 -4.63
C THR A 511 8.07 -21.76 -3.66
N ARG A 512 8.45 -22.97 -4.15
CA ARG A 512 8.47 -24.21 -3.40
C ARG A 512 9.86 -24.86 -3.33
N SER A 513 10.75 -24.50 -4.23
CA SER A 513 12.07 -25.10 -4.36
C SER A 513 13.12 -24.13 -4.94
N PRO A 514 14.41 -24.37 -4.73
CA PRO A 514 15.49 -23.61 -5.37
C PRO A 514 15.38 -23.58 -6.91
N ASP A 515 14.91 -24.68 -7.51
CA ASP A 515 14.78 -24.80 -8.95
C ASP A 515 13.79 -23.79 -9.57
N ASP A 516 12.82 -23.30 -8.79
CA ASP A 516 11.88 -22.28 -9.26
C ASP A 516 12.59 -20.96 -9.60
N LEU A 517 13.60 -20.58 -8.80
CA LEU A 517 14.43 -19.40 -9.06
C LEU A 517 15.42 -19.66 -10.21
N LEU A 518 16.00 -20.87 -10.28
CA LEU A 518 16.90 -21.23 -11.37
C LEU A 518 16.19 -21.23 -12.72
N ARG A 519 14.91 -21.62 -12.79
CA ARG A 519 14.09 -21.54 -14.03
C ARG A 519 13.97 -20.10 -14.50
N VAL A 520 13.72 -19.16 -13.60
CA VAL A 520 13.69 -17.72 -13.94
C VAL A 520 15.02 -17.24 -14.48
N LEU A 521 16.14 -17.67 -13.89
CA LEU A 521 17.47 -17.33 -14.41
C LEU A 521 17.71 -17.91 -15.82
N VAL A 522 17.18 -19.12 -16.12
CA VAL A 522 17.24 -19.69 -17.48
C VAL A 522 16.47 -18.82 -18.47
N LEU A 523 15.24 -18.40 -18.13
CA LEU A 523 14.43 -17.54 -18.99
C LEU A 523 15.07 -16.15 -19.18
N ALA A 524 15.60 -15.57 -18.12
CA ALA A 524 16.32 -14.30 -18.16
C ALA A 524 17.59 -14.39 -19.03
N ARG A 525 18.25 -15.52 -19.01
CA ARG A 525 19.40 -15.79 -19.87
C ARG A 525 19.00 -15.87 -21.35
N GLU A 526 17.89 -16.54 -21.69
CA GLU A 526 17.38 -16.57 -23.07
C GLU A 526 17.03 -15.18 -23.59
N ALA A 527 16.66 -14.25 -22.70
CA ALA A 527 16.40 -12.85 -23.02
C ALA A 527 17.67 -11.96 -23.00
N GLY A 528 18.84 -12.49 -22.61
CA GLY A 528 20.10 -11.75 -22.56
C GLY A 528 20.29 -10.89 -21.30
N LEU A 529 19.46 -11.05 -20.27
CA LEU A 529 19.57 -10.33 -19.00
C LEU A 529 20.60 -10.94 -18.03
N VAL A 530 20.90 -12.23 -18.19
CA VAL A 530 21.76 -13.00 -17.28
C VAL A 530 22.80 -13.77 -18.06
N ASP A 531 24.06 -13.71 -17.63
CA ASP A 531 25.17 -14.55 -18.09
C ASP A 531 26.05 -14.93 -16.90
N LEU A 532 25.88 -16.14 -16.41
CA LEU A 532 26.65 -16.71 -15.29
C LEU A 532 27.82 -17.59 -15.76
N SER A 533 28.05 -17.74 -17.06
CA SER A 533 29.04 -18.67 -17.63
C SER A 533 30.48 -18.15 -17.61
N GLY A 534 30.66 -16.82 -17.67
CA GLY A 534 31.95 -16.17 -17.77
C GLY A 534 32.78 -16.10 -16.49
N LYS A 535 34.04 -15.66 -16.54
CA LYS A 535 34.83 -15.41 -15.30
C LYS A 535 34.22 -14.34 -14.39
N LYS A 536 33.57 -13.34 -14.99
CA LYS A 536 32.79 -12.30 -14.27
C LYS A 536 31.32 -12.52 -14.60
N PRO A 537 30.53 -13.04 -13.65
CA PRO A 537 29.12 -13.23 -13.88
C PRO A 537 28.42 -11.86 -14.05
N ARG A 538 27.38 -11.81 -14.88
CA ARG A 538 26.55 -10.61 -15.11
C ARG A 538 25.10 -10.97 -14.97
N SER A 539 24.39 -10.14 -14.23
CA SER A 539 22.94 -10.21 -14.09
C SER A 539 22.36 -8.81 -13.94
N ARG A 540 21.29 -8.55 -14.67
CA ARG A 540 20.49 -7.32 -14.59
C ARG A 540 19.18 -7.57 -13.85
N LEU A 541 19.05 -8.71 -13.15
CA LEU A 541 17.81 -9.14 -12.55
C LEU A 541 18.02 -9.62 -11.11
N ASP A 542 17.22 -9.11 -10.19
CA ASP A 542 17.03 -9.61 -8.82
C ASP A 542 15.86 -10.59 -8.83
N VAL A 543 16.11 -11.87 -8.57
CA VAL A 543 15.06 -12.89 -8.51
C VAL A 543 14.60 -13.03 -7.07
N VAL A 544 13.32 -12.78 -6.83
CA VAL A 544 12.72 -12.68 -5.49
C VAL A 544 11.73 -13.84 -5.29
N PRO A 545 12.01 -14.79 -4.40
CA PRO A 545 11.04 -15.80 -4.02
C PRO A 545 9.91 -15.17 -3.20
N LEU A 546 8.68 -15.64 -3.40
CA LEU A 546 7.53 -15.30 -2.56
C LEU A 546 7.02 -16.58 -1.88
N PHE A 547 7.00 -16.56 -0.55
CA PHE A 547 6.46 -17.61 0.30
C PHE A 547 5.11 -17.17 0.85
N GLU A 548 4.04 -17.89 0.53
CA GLU A 548 2.65 -17.42 0.68
C GLU A 548 1.83 -18.24 1.68
N THR A 549 1.97 -19.55 1.72
CA THR A 549 1.23 -20.43 2.63
C THR A 549 1.99 -20.65 3.94
N LEU A 550 1.30 -21.21 4.95
CA LEU A 550 1.95 -21.60 6.22
C LEU A 550 3.13 -22.54 5.97
N ASN A 551 2.92 -23.58 5.14
CA ASN A 551 3.96 -24.55 4.77
C ASN A 551 5.12 -23.90 4.00
N ASP A 552 4.85 -22.92 3.13
CA ASP A 552 5.91 -22.21 2.41
C ASP A 552 6.79 -21.39 3.38
N LEU A 553 6.16 -20.69 4.33
CA LEU A 553 6.86 -19.90 5.35
C LEU A 553 7.74 -20.78 6.25
N ASP A 554 7.25 -21.92 6.70
CA ASP A 554 8.03 -22.87 7.51
C ASP A 554 9.21 -23.45 6.73
N ARG A 555 9.06 -23.65 5.41
CA ARG A 555 10.10 -24.18 4.53
C ARG A 555 11.04 -23.12 3.95
N ALA A 556 10.72 -21.84 4.06
CA ALA A 556 11.50 -20.76 3.46
C ALA A 556 13.00 -20.80 3.83
N PRO A 557 13.39 -21.03 5.10
CA PRO A 557 14.81 -21.13 5.45
C PRO A 557 15.51 -22.32 4.77
N LEU A 558 14.83 -23.47 4.61
CA LEU A 558 15.39 -24.66 3.94
C LEU A 558 15.59 -24.40 2.44
N VAL A 559 14.60 -23.79 1.78
CA VAL A 559 14.67 -23.47 0.34
C VAL A 559 15.80 -22.46 0.10
N MET A 560 15.87 -21.41 0.92
CA MET A 560 16.90 -20.38 0.78
C MET A 560 18.29 -20.89 1.16
N GLY A 561 18.41 -21.73 2.19
CA GLY A 561 19.67 -22.37 2.55
C GLY A 561 20.24 -23.21 1.40
N ALA A 562 19.41 -24.08 0.83
CA ALA A 562 19.80 -24.89 -0.34
C ALA A 562 20.17 -24.02 -1.57
N LEU A 563 19.55 -22.85 -1.71
CA LEU A 563 19.87 -21.90 -2.78
C LEU A 563 21.20 -21.17 -2.53
N LEU A 564 21.47 -20.77 -1.28
CA LEU A 564 22.71 -20.11 -0.89
C LEU A 564 23.93 -21.05 -1.04
N ASP A 565 23.74 -22.36 -0.83
CA ASP A 565 24.75 -23.39 -1.05
C ASP A 565 24.95 -23.74 -2.54
N ASP A 566 24.07 -23.28 -3.42
CA ASP A 566 24.11 -23.58 -4.84
C ASP A 566 25.24 -22.78 -5.56
N PRO A 567 26.24 -23.44 -6.15
CA PRO A 567 27.36 -22.74 -6.79
C PRO A 567 26.96 -21.87 -8.00
N VAL A 568 25.84 -22.17 -8.64
CA VAL A 568 25.31 -21.35 -9.75
C VAL A 568 24.65 -20.10 -9.18
N TYR A 569 23.87 -20.26 -8.10
CA TYR A 569 23.21 -19.13 -7.46
C TYR A 569 24.21 -18.21 -6.73
N ALA A 570 25.30 -18.75 -6.20
CA ALA A 570 26.40 -17.95 -5.66
C ALA A 570 26.95 -16.95 -6.69
N ARG A 571 27.01 -17.34 -7.99
CA ARG A 571 27.41 -16.44 -9.09
C ARG A 571 26.36 -15.38 -9.39
N GLN A 572 25.08 -15.70 -9.23
CA GLN A 572 24.01 -14.72 -9.32
C GLN A 572 24.16 -13.68 -8.20
N LEU A 573 24.37 -14.12 -6.97
CA LEU A 573 24.60 -13.24 -5.82
C LEU A 573 25.85 -12.37 -6.01
N GLU A 574 26.94 -12.92 -6.53
CA GLU A 574 28.14 -12.13 -6.88
C GLU A 574 27.83 -11.03 -7.89
N ALA A 575 27.09 -11.36 -8.97
CA ALA A 575 26.69 -10.40 -10.00
C ALA A 575 25.76 -9.30 -9.45
N ARG A 576 25.03 -9.59 -8.36
CA ARG A 576 24.08 -8.65 -7.70
C ARG A 576 24.64 -8.04 -6.41
N GLY A 577 25.95 -8.12 -6.18
CA GLY A 577 26.62 -7.48 -5.03
C GLY A 577 26.28 -8.12 -3.70
N ARG A 578 26.06 -9.46 -3.68
CA ARG A 578 25.71 -10.26 -2.49
C ARG A 578 24.51 -9.76 -1.73
N ARG A 579 23.45 -9.40 -2.47
CA ARG A 579 22.15 -8.97 -1.95
C ARG A 579 21.06 -9.91 -2.42
N GLN A 580 20.14 -10.22 -1.52
CA GLN A 580 18.95 -11.01 -1.81
C GLN A 580 17.70 -10.35 -1.22
N GLU A 581 16.64 -10.29 -2.00
CA GLU A 581 15.32 -9.94 -1.51
C GLU A 581 14.46 -11.19 -1.40
N VAL A 582 13.71 -11.32 -0.32
CA VAL A 582 12.74 -12.41 -0.08
C VAL A 582 11.40 -11.79 0.28
N MET A 583 10.36 -12.17 -0.42
CA MET A 583 9.00 -11.70 -0.15
C MET A 583 8.23 -12.71 0.70
N ILE A 584 7.51 -12.20 1.70
CA ILE A 584 6.65 -12.97 2.60
C ILE A 584 5.20 -12.51 2.46
N GLY A 585 4.28 -13.48 2.27
CA GLY A 585 2.87 -13.23 1.98
C GLY A 585 2.01 -13.25 3.24
N TYR A 586 1.28 -12.16 3.47
CA TYR A 586 0.41 -11.99 4.64
C TYR A 586 -1.04 -12.40 4.38
N SER A 587 -1.56 -12.09 3.18
CA SER A 587 -2.98 -12.32 2.87
C SER A 587 -3.28 -13.79 2.65
N ASP A 588 -2.43 -14.48 1.89
CA ASP A 588 -2.62 -15.89 1.57
C ASP A 588 -2.35 -16.77 2.79
N SER A 589 -1.32 -16.46 3.59
CA SER A 589 -1.09 -17.17 4.87
C SER A 589 -2.22 -16.93 5.88
N GLY A 590 -2.79 -15.72 5.94
CA GLY A 590 -3.94 -15.42 6.79
C GLY A 590 -5.22 -16.15 6.37
N LYS A 591 -5.45 -16.32 5.06
CA LYS A 591 -6.52 -17.15 4.52
C LYS A 591 -6.30 -18.64 4.81
N ASP A 592 -5.05 -19.09 4.75
CA ASP A 592 -4.65 -20.49 4.96
C ASP A 592 -4.79 -20.93 6.42
N ALA A 593 -4.36 -20.10 7.36
CA ALA A 593 -4.14 -20.54 8.75
C ALA A 593 -4.85 -19.71 9.83
N GLY A 594 -5.52 -18.62 9.49
CA GLY A 594 -6.05 -17.66 10.46
C GLY A 594 -4.98 -16.70 11.01
N ILE A 595 -5.41 -15.72 11.81
CA ILE A 595 -4.56 -14.57 12.16
C ILE A 595 -3.39 -14.91 13.09
N ILE A 596 -3.58 -15.72 14.13
CA ILE A 596 -2.51 -16.04 15.10
C ILE A 596 -1.43 -16.88 14.41
N ALA A 597 -1.83 -17.97 13.77
CA ALA A 597 -0.88 -18.90 13.13
C ALA A 597 -0.12 -18.23 11.97
N SER A 598 -0.81 -17.48 11.14
CA SER A 598 -0.16 -16.72 10.06
C SER A 598 0.84 -15.68 10.60
N SER A 599 0.44 -14.90 11.63
CA SER A 599 1.33 -13.87 12.20
C SER A 599 2.56 -14.48 12.83
N TRP A 600 2.41 -15.61 13.54
CA TRP A 600 3.52 -16.31 14.17
C TRP A 600 4.47 -16.98 13.15
N ALA A 601 3.92 -17.61 12.12
CA ALA A 601 4.73 -18.18 11.05
C ALA A 601 5.55 -17.12 10.32
N LEU A 602 4.94 -15.96 10.03
CA LEU A 602 5.63 -14.80 9.45
C LEU A 602 6.77 -14.30 10.37
N TYR A 603 6.52 -14.24 11.69
CA TYR A 603 7.54 -13.81 12.64
C TYR A 603 8.73 -14.77 12.64
N ARG A 604 8.49 -16.09 12.79
CA ARG A 604 9.53 -17.12 12.75
C ARG A 604 10.31 -17.15 11.44
N ALA A 605 9.61 -17.05 10.31
CA ALA A 605 10.26 -17.05 9.00
C ALA A 605 11.22 -15.86 8.84
N GLN A 606 10.84 -14.67 9.33
CA GLN A 606 11.70 -13.49 9.28
C GLN A 606 12.97 -13.67 10.12
N GLU A 607 12.85 -14.16 11.35
CA GLU A 607 14.02 -14.44 12.20
C GLU A 607 14.95 -15.47 11.56
N SER A 608 14.41 -16.61 11.17
CA SER A 608 15.20 -17.71 10.59
C SER A 608 15.89 -17.32 9.30
N LEU A 609 15.21 -16.56 8.43
CA LEU A 609 15.82 -16.03 7.21
C LEU A 609 16.92 -15.00 7.54
N SER A 610 16.69 -14.09 8.49
CA SER A 610 17.71 -13.09 8.87
C SER A 610 18.97 -13.75 9.42
N ASP A 611 18.83 -14.77 10.24
CA ASP A 611 19.96 -15.53 10.79
C ASP A 611 20.70 -16.25 9.66
N LEU A 612 20.00 -16.98 8.81
CA LEU A 612 20.55 -17.71 7.66
C LEU A 612 21.39 -16.79 6.74
N PHE A 613 20.85 -15.65 6.39
CA PHE A 613 21.51 -14.72 5.47
C PHE A 613 22.70 -14.00 6.11
N ARG A 614 22.60 -13.68 7.41
CA ARG A 614 23.70 -13.12 8.18
C ARG A 614 24.87 -14.10 8.22
N ASP A 615 24.61 -15.39 8.52
CA ASP A 615 25.63 -16.42 8.58
C ASP A 615 26.28 -16.70 7.22
N ALA A 616 25.51 -16.58 6.12
CA ALA A 616 26.01 -16.67 4.75
C ALA A 616 26.75 -15.40 4.27
N GLY A 617 26.77 -14.31 5.04
CA GLY A 617 27.35 -13.03 4.64
C GLY A 617 26.69 -12.40 3.40
N VAL A 618 25.38 -12.61 3.25
CA VAL A 618 24.55 -12.04 2.18
C VAL A 618 23.58 -11.03 2.78
N GLU A 619 23.49 -9.86 2.18
CA GLU A 619 22.59 -8.80 2.61
C GLU A 619 21.14 -9.15 2.28
N LEU A 620 20.31 -9.38 3.30
CA LEU A 620 18.89 -9.66 3.14
C LEU A 620 18.07 -8.38 3.15
N ARG A 621 17.09 -8.27 2.24
CA ARG A 621 15.96 -7.36 2.34
C ARG A 621 14.68 -8.16 2.34
N LEU A 622 13.86 -7.99 3.38
CA LEU A 622 12.53 -8.56 3.41
C LEU A 622 11.54 -7.64 2.69
N PHE A 623 10.72 -8.25 1.85
CA PHE A 623 9.61 -7.60 1.21
C PHE A 623 8.29 -8.05 1.87
N HIS A 624 7.69 -7.14 2.62
CA HIS A 624 6.47 -7.40 3.36
C HIS A 624 5.25 -7.19 2.46
N GLY A 625 4.64 -8.27 2.03
CA GLY A 625 3.35 -8.27 1.36
C GLY A 625 2.22 -7.93 2.32
N ARG A 626 2.31 -6.78 3.02
CA ARG A 626 1.29 -6.35 3.98
C ARG A 626 -0.07 -6.37 3.32
N GLY A 627 -0.84 -7.34 3.66
CA GLY A 627 -2.18 -7.54 3.14
C GLY A 627 -3.05 -8.25 4.16
N GLY A 628 -4.34 -8.24 3.91
CA GLY A 628 -5.33 -8.81 4.80
C GLY A 628 -6.10 -7.73 5.55
N SER A 629 -7.38 -8.01 5.79
CA SER A 629 -8.36 -7.13 6.41
C SER A 629 -7.89 -6.52 7.73
N VAL A 630 -7.04 -7.23 8.46
CA VAL A 630 -6.56 -6.87 9.79
C VAL A 630 -5.43 -5.83 9.76
N GLY A 631 -4.61 -5.81 8.72
CA GLY A 631 -3.50 -4.85 8.61
C GLY A 631 -3.83 -3.53 7.93
N ARG A 632 -5.00 -3.41 7.29
CA ARG A 632 -5.34 -2.31 6.38
C ARG A 632 -6.38 -1.32 6.92
N GLY A 633 -7.31 -1.74 7.72
CA GLY A 633 -8.53 -0.98 8.04
C GLY A 633 -8.42 0.09 9.14
N GLY A 634 -7.40 0.92 9.16
CA GLY A 634 -7.18 1.89 10.24
C GLY A 634 -6.73 1.22 11.54
N GLY A 635 -6.12 0.04 11.41
CA GLY A 635 -5.55 -0.75 12.49
C GLY A 635 -4.34 -0.11 13.14
N SER A 636 -3.49 -0.95 13.69
CA SER A 636 -2.27 -0.53 14.38
C SER A 636 -1.51 0.52 13.59
N PRO A 637 -1.10 1.64 14.19
CA PRO A 637 -0.24 2.61 13.52
C PRO A 637 0.96 1.89 12.88
N VAL A 638 1.38 2.33 11.69
CA VAL A 638 2.54 1.73 10.98
C VAL A 638 3.75 1.58 11.90
N TYR A 639 3.95 2.53 12.80
CA TYR A 639 5.01 2.49 13.81
C TYR A 639 4.92 1.26 14.73
N ARG A 640 3.73 0.94 15.29
CA ARG A 640 3.52 -0.24 16.15
C ARG A 640 3.79 -1.53 15.38
N ALA A 641 3.30 -1.61 14.14
CA ALA A 641 3.52 -2.75 13.27
C ALA A 641 5.00 -2.94 12.88
N LEU A 642 5.78 -1.87 12.77
CA LEU A 642 7.23 -1.95 12.56
C LEU A 642 7.95 -2.40 13.83
N ALA A 643 7.55 -1.88 14.98
CA ALA A 643 8.09 -2.30 16.28
C ALA A 643 7.79 -3.79 16.60
N ALA A 644 6.73 -4.34 16.03
CA ALA A 644 6.32 -5.74 16.17
C ALA A 644 7.13 -6.72 15.30
N LEU A 645 7.98 -6.24 14.39
CA LEU A 645 8.85 -7.10 13.60
C LEU A 645 9.95 -7.70 14.48
N PRO A 646 10.46 -8.90 14.15
CA PRO A 646 11.56 -9.49 14.92
C PRO A 646 12.79 -8.58 14.90
N PRO A 647 13.48 -8.40 16.03
CA PRO A 647 14.71 -7.61 16.10
C PRO A 647 15.77 -8.07 15.10
N GLY A 648 16.47 -7.11 14.47
CA GLY A 648 17.54 -7.38 13.51
C GLY A 648 17.08 -7.82 12.12
N THR A 649 15.78 -7.81 11.83
CA THR A 649 15.27 -8.28 10.52
C THR A 649 15.18 -7.18 9.47
N THR A 650 15.07 -5.92 9.85
CA THR A 650 15.01 -4.81 8.88
C THR A 650 16.37 -4.18 8.61
N ASN A 651 17.22 -4.04 9.63
CA ASN A 651 18.55 -3.39 9.54
C ASN A 651 18.53 -2.06 8.75
N GLY A 652 17.48 -1.25 8.96
CA GLY A 652 17.25 0.00 8.25
C GLY A 652 16.72 -0.16 6.81
N ARG A 653 16.33 -1.37 6.39
CA ARG A 653 15.84 -1.64 5.04
C ARG A 653 14.52 -2.36 5.09
N ILE A 654 13.54 -1.83 4.35
CA ILE A 654 12.23 -2.44 4.26
C ILE A 654 11.59 -2.17 2.90
N LYS A 655 10.92 -3.18 2.34
CA LYS A 655 10.05 -3.05 1.18
C LYS A 655 8.65 -3.50 1.58
N ILE A 656 7.64 -2.66 1.30
CA ILE A 656 6.27 -2.87 1.79
C ILE A 656 5.29 -2.63 0.65
N THR A 657 4.31 -3.53 0.47
CA THR A 657 3.18 -3.25 -0.41
C THR A 657 2.23 -2.24 0.22
N GLU A 658 1.90 -1.21 -0.54
CA GLU A 658 0.79 -0.29 -0.25
C GLU A 658 -0.38 -0.68 -1.15
N GLN A 659 -1.50 -1.02 -0.54
CA GLN A 659 -2.59 -1.65 -1.27
C GLN A 659 -3.85 -0.77 -1.25
N GLY A 660 -4.50 -0.68 -2.41
CA GLY A 660 -5.81 -0.22 -2.71
C GLY A 660 -6.31 0.94 -1.85
N GLU A 661 -7.23 0.65 -0.96
CA GLU A 661 -7.92 1.63 -0.09
C GLU A 661 -7.00 2.40 0.84
N ILE A 662 -5.87 1.82 1.22
CA ILE A 662 -4.88 2.50 2.05
C ILE A 662 -4.22 3.62 1.27
N ILE A 663 -4.02 3.46 -0.04
CA ILE A 663 -3.37 4.46 -0.89
C ILE A 663 -4.11 5.79 -0.82
N SER A 664 -5.44 5.79 -0.99
CA SER A 664 -6.23 7.03 -0.90
C SER A 664 -6.24 7.63 0.51
N GLN A 665 -6.25 6.80 1.55
CA GLN A 665 -6.24 7.23 2.95
C GLN A 665 -4.90 7.75 3.44
N GLN A 666 -3.79 7.20 2.91
CA GLN A 666 -2.42 7.57 3.32
C GLN A 666 -1.81 8.63 2.41
N PHE A 667 -2.22 8.68 1.13
CA PHE A 667 -1.58 9.52 0.13
C PHE A 667 -2.56 10.47 -0.60
N GLY A 668 -3.83 10.53 -0.20
CA GLY A 668 -4.83 11.40 -0.83
C GLY A 668 -4.53 12.89 -0.65
N LEU A 669 -4.00 13.30 0.50
CA LEU A 669 -3.57 14.66 0.81
C LEU A 669 -2.07 14.69 1.06
N LEU A 670 -1.38 15.73 0.56
CA LEU A 670 0.07 15.84 0.71
C LEU A 670 0.54 15.81 2.17
N PRO A 671 -0.05 16.55 3.13
CA PRO A 671 0.42 16.51 4.53
C PRO A 671 0.17 15.13 5.20
N VAL A 672 -0.83 14.38 4.74
CA VAL A 672 -1.09 13.00 5.20
C VAL A 672 -0.09 12.04 4.59
N ALA A 673 0.26 12.22 3.30
CA ALA A 673 1.30 11.45 2.63
C ALA A 673 2.66 11.65 3.30
N GLU A 674 3.05 12.90 3.58
CA GLU A 674 4.25 13.22 4.34
C GLU A 674 4.29 12.47 5.68
N ARG A 675 3.19 12.52 6.44
CA ARG A 675 3.11 11.86 7.74
C ARG A 675 3.22 10.33 7.63
N SER A 676 2.60 9.74 6.62
CA SER A 676 2.64 8.28 6.39
C SER A 676 4.06 7.82 6.06
N VAL A 677 4.73 8.54 5.18
CA VAL A 677 6.13 8.28 4.79
C VAL A 677 7.07 8.53 5.97
N GLU A 678 6.86 9.64 6.71
CA GLU A 678 7.62 9.97 7.90
C GLU A 678 7.60 8.84 8.94
N VAL A 679 6.40 8.34 9.28
CA VAL A 679 6.22 7.27 10.27
C VAL A 679 6.90 5.97 9.82
N THR A 680 6.76 5.62 8.54
CA THR A 680 7.40 4.41 7.99
C THR A 680 8.92 4.53 8.04
N THR A 681 9.45 5.67 7.62
CA THR A 681 10.90 5.89 7.54
C THR A 681 11.52 5.98 8.93
N ALA A 682 10.91 6.75 9.83
CA ALA A 682 11.35 6.90 11.22
C ALA A 682 11.26 5.60 12.01
N GLY A 683 10.16 4.84 11.82
CA GLY A 683 9.98 3.53 12.45
C GLY A 683 11.00 2.50 11.97
N THR A 684 11.33 2.48 10.67
CA THR A 684 12.36 1.60 10.11
C THR A 684 13.74 1.92 10.65
N LEU A 685 14.07 3.21 10.78
CA LEU A 685 15.33 3.64 11.36
C LEU A 685 15.43 3.23 12.84
N LEU A 686 14.39 3.49 13.63
CA LEU A 686 14.39 3.17 15.07
C LEU A 686 14.44 1.67 15.31
N HIS A 687 13.73 0.86 14.52
CA HIS A 687 13.74 -0.60 14.64
C HIS A 687 15.14 -1.22 14.47
N ALA A 688 16.02 -0.56 13.72
CA ALA A 688 17.42 -1.03 13.56
C ALA A 688 18.24 -0.97 14.87
N PHE A 689 17.75 -0.28 15.91
CA PHE A 689 18.40 -0.08 17.20
C PHE A 689 17.62 -0.65 18.38
N THR A 690 16.48 -1.29 18.16
CA THR A 690 15.61 -1.77 19.24
C THR A 690 15.55 -3.28 19.26
N ASP A 691 15.73 -3.84 20.47
CA ASP A 691 15.52 -5.27 20.75
C ASP A 691 14.73 -5.41 22.06
N TRP A 692 13.48 -5.87 21.97
CA TRP A 692 12.63 -6.05 23.14
C TRP A 692 13.19 -7.08 24.12
N ARG A 693 14.00 -8.04 23.64
CA ARG A 693 14.59 -9.12 24.44
C ARG A 693 15.59 -8.61 25.48
N GLU A 694 16.17 -7.42 25.28
CA GLU A 694 17.07 -6.77 26.25
C GLU A 694 16.38 -6.41 27.58
N ASN A 695 15.03 -6.34 27.57
CA ASN A 695 14.22 -5.99 28.73
C ASN A 695 13.55 -7.19 29.40
N VAL A 696 13.90 -8.41 29.02
CA VAL A 696 13.26 -9.66 29.46
C VAL A 696 14.33 -10.70 29.78
N GLU A 697 14.11 -11.48 30.84
CA GLU A 697 15.02 -12.57 31.17
C GLU A 697 15.05 -13.66 30.09
N PRO A 698 16.20 -14.23 29.75
CA PRO A 698 16.31 -15.21 28.66
C PRO A 698 15.37 -16.42 28.77
N HIS A 699 15.06 -16.88 29.99
CA HIS A 699 14.15 -18.01 30.21
C HIS A 699 12.70 -17.62 29.90
N GLU A 700 12.28 -16.37 30.16
CA GLU A 700 10.95 -15.88 29.85
C GLU A 700 10.73 -15.78 28.33
N VAL A 701 11.78 -15.41 27.55
CA VAL A 701 11.71 -15.42 26.10
C VAL A 701 11.37 -16.81 25.57
N GLY A 702 11.97 -17.87 26.14
CA GLY A 702 11.65 -19.26 25.82
C GLY A 702 10.21 -19.63 26.16
N GLU A 703 9.75 -19.29 27.37
CA GLU A 703 8.35 -19.52 27.79
C GLU A 703 7.34 -18.79 26.89
N PHE A 704 7.64 -17.54 26.49
CA PHE A 704 6.75 -16.77 25.62
C PHE A 704 6.61 -17.42 24.23
N ARG A 705 7.72 -17.96 23.70
CA ARG A 705 7.70 -18.70 22.43
C ARG A 705 6.88 -19.98 22.53
N GLU A 706 7.01 -20.75 23.59
CA GLU A 706 6.20 -21.94 23.82
C GLU A 706 4.70 -21.60 23.92
N VAL A 707 4.35 -20.47 24.55
CA VAL A 707 2.96 -20.03 24.66
C VAL A 707 2.41 -19.68 23.29
N ILE A 708 3.11 -18.88 22.51
CA ILE A 708 2.62 -18.47 21.19
C ILE A 708 2.58 -19.63 20.19
N ASP A 709 3.48 -20.63 20.34
CA ASP A 709 3.42 -21.88 19.56
C ASP A 709 2.10 -22.63 19.87
N ARG A 710 1.76 -22.84 21.16
CA ARG A 710 0.48 -23.48 21.54
C ARG A 710 -0.73 -22.69 21.05
N LEU A 711 -0.72 -21.35 21.19
CA LEU A 711 -1.79 -20.50 20.68
C LEU A 711 -1.94 -20.62 19.16
N SER A 712 -0.81 -20.65 18.46
CA SER A 712 -0.76 -20.81 17.00
C SER A 712 -1.37 -22.15 16.56
N GLU A 713 -0.92 -23.24 17.16
CA GLU A 713 -1.41 -24.59 16.86
C GLU A 713 -2.90 -24.72 17.15
N ARG A 714 -3.35 -24.23 18.31
CA ARG A 714 -4.75 -24.33 18.69
C ARG A 714 -5.66 -23.46 17.83
N SER A 715 -5.28 -22.21 17.55
CA SER A 715 -6.00 -21.32 16.66
C SER A 715 -6.09 -21.87 15.23
N HIS A 716 -5.00 -22.42 14.72
CA HIS A 716 -4.94 -23.05 13.41
C HIS A 716 -5.87 -24.27 13.33
N ALA A 717 -5.88 -25.13 14.36
CA ALA A 717 -6.77 -26.30 14.39
C ALA A 717 -8.25 -25.91 14.29
N VAL A 718 -8.69 -24.90 15.06
CA VAL A 718 -10.07 -24.38 14.98
C VAL A 718 -10.36 -23.76 13.60
N TYR A 719 -9.42 -22.97 13.08
CA TYR A 719 -9.58 -22.34 11.78
C TYR A 719 -9.71 -23.40 10.66
N ARG A 720 -8.83 -24.40 10.67
CA ARG A 720 -8.80 -25.48 9.68
C ARG A 720 -10.09 -26.30 9.70
N GLU A 721 -10.53 -26.71 10.88
CA GLU A 721 -11.77 -27.47 11.05
C GLU A 721 -12.99 -26.78 10.40
N LEU A 722 -13.10 -25.45 10.60
CA LEU A 722 -14.23 -24.69 10.13
C LEU A 722 -14.09 -24.24 8.66
N VAL A 723 -12.88 -23.89 8.22
CA VAL A 723 -12.65 -23.25 6.92
C VAL A 723 -12.27 -24.26 5.82
N HIS A 724 -11.40 -25.22 6.14
CA HIS A 724 -10.87 -26.16 5.15
C HIS A 724 -11.55 -27.54 5.19
N ASP A 725 -11.86 -28.02 6.37
CA ASP A 725 -12.41 -29.37 6.53
C ASP A 725 -13.95 -29.37 6.54
N ASN A 726 -14.58 -28.19 6.39
CA ASN A 726 -16.04 -28.05 6.43
C ASN A 726 -16.57 -27.17 5.27
N ASP A 727 -17.19 -27.81 4.29
CA ASP A 727 -17.81 -27.11 3.16
C ASP A 727 -18.98 -26.18 3.58
N ALA A 728 -19.61 -26.41 4.76
CA ALA A 728 -20.74 -25.61 5.19
C ALA A 728 -20.39 -24.12 5.39
N LEU A 729 -19.19 -23.81 5.88
CA LEU A 729 -18.74 -22.42 6.01
C LEU A 729 -18.56 -21.75 4.63
N PHE A 730 -18.04 -22.48 3.65
CA PHE A 730 -17.91 -21.96 2.29
C PHE A 730 -19.29 -21.72 1.65
N GLN A 731 -20.27 -22.61 1.89
CA GLN A 731 -21.65 -22.42 1.45
C GLN A 731 -22.29 -21.20 2.14
N LEU A 732 -22.10 -21.06 3.46
CA LEU A 732 -22.56 -19.87 4.20
C LEU A 732 -21.95 -18.59 3.61
N PHE A 733 -20.65 -18.59 3.31
CA PHE A 733 -19.96 -17.49 2.65
C PHE A 733 -20.59 -17.10 1.31
N ARG A 734 -20.85 -18.06 0.44
CA ARG A 734 -21.47 -17.79 -0.87
C ARG A 734 -22.90 -17.27 -0.76
N ILE A 735 -23.67 -17.81 0.18
CA ILE A 735 -25.08 -17.44 0.35
C ILE A 735 -25.19 -16.06 1.04
N ALA A 736 -24.47 -15.87 2.15
CA ALA A 736 -24.64 -14.68 2.97
C ALA A 736 -23.87 -13.45 2.44
N THR A 737 -22.80 -13.64 1.66
CA THR A 737 -21.98 -12.52 1.19
C THR A 737 -22.28 -12.13 -0.25
N PRO A 738 -21.97 -10.88 -0.67
CA PRO A 738 -22.11 -10.41 -2.05
C PRO A 738 -20.89 -10.79 -2.93
N ILE A 739 -20.31 -11.99 -2.73
CA ILE A 739 -19.06 -12.36 -3.41
C ILE A 739 -19.24 -12.54 -4.93
N ASP A 740 -20.38 -13.08 -5.35
CA ASP A 740 -20.68 -13.27 -6.77
C ASP A 740 -20.97 -11.92 -7.46
N GLU A 741 -21.54 -10.98 -6.73
CA GLU A 741 -21.76 -9.59 -7.16
C GLU A 741 -20.44 -8.82 -7.26
N LEU A 742 -19.51 -9.05 -6.32
CA LEU A 742 -18.16 -8.47 -6.37
C LEU A 742 -17.39 -8.94 -7.62
N ALA A 743 -17.52 -10.22 -7.98
CA ALA A 743 -16.88 -10.76 -9.20
C ALA A 743 -17.33 -10.05 -10.48
N ASN A 744 -18.57 -9.54 -10.49
CA ASN A 744 -19.17 -8.78 -11.59
C ASN A 744 -18.95 -7.25 -11.45
N ALA A 745 -18.57 -6.77 -10.25
CA ALA A 745 -18.31 -5.36 -10.03
C ALA A 745 -17.05 -4.88 -10.78
N ARG A 746 -17.08 -3.63 -11.26
CA ARG A 746 -16.06 -3.04 -12.15
C ARG A 746 -14.97 -2.33 -11.36
N PHE A 747 -14.44 -2.96 -10.29
CA PHE A 747 -13.48 -2.31 -9.39
C PHE A 747 -12.02 -2.37 -9.87
N GLY A 748 -11.61 -3.45 -10.56
CA GLY A 748 -10.24 -3.60 -11.03
C GLY A 748 -10.12 -4.52 -12.24
N SER A 749 -8.94 -4.54 -12.87
CA SER A 749 -8.66 -5.38 -14.04
C SER A 749 -8.57 -6.87 -13.67
N ARG A 750 -8.16 -7.20 -12.43
CA ARG A 750 -7.88 -8.57 -11.96
C ARG A 750 -9.16 -9.34 -11.62
N PRO A 751 -9.36 -10.61 -12.08
CA PRO A 751 -10.49 -11.44 -11.69
C PRO A 751 -10.51 -11.81 -10.20
N ALA A 752 -11.71 -11.95 -9.59
CA ALA A 752 -11.87 -12.35 -8.18
C ALA A 752 -11.55 -13.82 -7.94
N TYR A 753 -11.75 -14.68 -8.93
CA TYR A 753 -11.49 -16.12 -8.88
C TYR A 753 -10.25 -16.50 -9.69
N ARG A 754 -9.56 -17.57 -9.25
CA ARG A 754 -8.46 -18.17 -10.04
C ARG A 754 -9.04 -18.89 -11.26
N PRO A 755 -8.40 -18.82 -12.45
CA PRO A 755 -8.85 -19.54 -13.63
C PRO A 755 -8.95 -21.05 -13.37
N GLY A 756 -10.08 -21.67 -13.75
CA GLY A 756 -10.30 -23.11 -13.63
C GLY A 756 -10.76 -23.63 -12.26
N ALA A 757 -10.70 -22.83 -11.20
CA ALA A 757 -11.11 -23.22 -9.84
C ALA A 757 -12.43 -22.53 -9.46
N LYS A 758 -13.57 -23.14 -9.73
CA LYS A 758 -14.89 -22.60 -9.36
C LYS A 758 -15.50 -23.23 -8.09
N THR A 759 -14.87 -24.22 -7.50
CA THR A 759 -15.41 -24.98 -6.36
C THR A 759 -14.48 -24.90 -5.15
N GLY A 760 -15.02 -24.57 -3.99
CA GLY A 760 -14.32 -24.55 -2.72
C GLY A 760 -13.50 -23.28 -2.44
N ILE A 761 -12.96 -23.22 -1.22
CA ILE A 761 -12.16 -22.09 -0.73
C ILE A 761 -10.88 -21.86 -1.55
N GLU A 762 -10.31 -22.93 -2.11
CA GLU A 762 -9.07 -22.85 -2.89
C GLU A 762 -9.20 -21.99 -4.17
N GLY A 763 -10.41 -21.93 -4.73
CA GLY A 763 -10.70 -21.13 -5.91
C GLY A 763 -10.79 -19.63 -5.67
N ILE A 764 -11.06 -19.19 -4.44
CA ILE A 764 -11.20 -17.79 -4.09
C ILE A 764 -9.84 -17.21 -3.68
N ARG A 765 -9.53 -16.02 -4.18
CA ARG A 765 -8.34 -15.28 -3.75
C ARG A 765 -8.50 -14.74 -2.32
N ALA A 766 -7.38 -14.52 -1.61
CA ALA A 766 -7.39 -14.07 -0.21
C ALA A 766 -8.12 -12.74 0.00
N ILE A 767 -7.95 -11.78 -0.91
CA ILE A 767 -8.62 -10.47 -0.80
C ILE A 767 -10.14 -10.59 -0.94
N PRO A 768 -10.71 -11.21 -2.00
CA PRO A 768 -12.15 -11.47 -2.08
C PRO A 768 -12.72 -12.27 -0.91
N TRP A 769 -11.97 -13.22 -0.34
CA TRP A 769 -12.35 -13.95 0.87
C TRP A 769 -12.53 -13.02 2.06
N GLY A 770 -11.53 -12.20 2.39
CA GLY A 770 -11.60 -11.23 3.48
C GLY A 770 -12.67 -10.16 3.23
N PHE A 771 -12.79 -9.69 1.99
CA PHE A 771 -13.74 -8.66 1.60
C PHE A 771 -15.20 -9.10 1.74
N GLY A 772 -15.54 -10.33 1.33
CA GLY A 772 -16.90 -10.85 1.47
C GLY A 772 -17.36 -10.86 2.93
N TRP A 773 -16.51 -11.32 3.86
CA TRP A 773 -16.80 -11.29 5.29
C TRP A 773 -16.89 -9.87 5.87
N THR A 774 -16.12 -8.94 5.32
CA THR A 774 -16.19 -7.51 5.69
C THR A 774 -17.52 -6.90 5.26
N GLN A 775 -18.03 -7.24 4.08
CA GLN A 775 -19.30 -6.70 3.57
C GLN A 775 -20.49 -7.01 4.46
N ILE A 776 -20.53 -8.20 5.04
CA ILE A 776 -21.58 -8.58 5.98
C ILE A 776 -21.26 -8.23 7.44
N ARG A 777 -20.21 -7.43 7.68
CA ARG A 777 -19.78 -6.98 9.02
C ARG A 777 -19.37 -8.09 9.99
N LEU A 778 -19.03 -9.29 9.51
CA LEU A 778 -18.56 -10.40 10.34
C LEU A 778 -17.05 -10.43 10.51
N MET A 779 -16.29 -9.99 9.50
CA MET A 779 -14.83 -9.91 9.51
C MET A 779 -14.14 -11.16 10.05
N LEU A 780 -14.66 -12.33 9.72
CA LEU A 780 -14.32 -13.64 10.26
C LEU A 780 -12.81 -13.92 10.30
N THR A 781 -12.09 -13.55 9.26
CA THR A 781 -10.65 -13.84 9.09
C THR A 781 -9.76 -13.18 10.16
N GLY A 782 -10.27 -12.19 10.87
CA GLY A 782 -9.50 -11.43 11.85
C GLY A 782 -9.66 -11.91 13.30
N TRP A 783 -10.52 -12.89 13.57
CA TRP A 783 -10.76 -13.35 14.94
C TRP A 783 -11.08 -14.86 15.06
N LEU A 784 -11.35 -15.58 13.96
CA LEU A 784 -11.69 -17.00 14.01
C LEU A 784 -10.52 -17.82 14.58
N GLY A 785 -10.82 -18.65 15.59
CA GLY A 785 -9.86 -19.47 16.32
C GLY A 785 -9.13 -18.75 17.46
N VAL A 786 -9.29 -17.44 17.58
CA VAL A 786 -8.63 -16.64 18.63
C VAL A 786 -9.27 -16.86 19.98
N GLY A 787 -10.62 -16.88 20.04
CA GLY A 787 -11.36 -17.02 21.29
C GLY A 787 -11.06 -18.34 22.00
N THR A 788 -11.09 -19.44 21.28
CA THR A 788 -10.74 -20.76 21.80
C THR A 788 -9.30 -20.81 22.26
N ALA A 789 -8.33 -20.36 21.43
CA ALA A 789 -6.90 -20.43 21.77
C ALA A 789 -6.56 -19.58 23.00
N LEU A 790 -6.96 -18.32 23.04
CA LEU A 790 -6.71 -17.45 24.19
C LEU A 790 -7.46 -17.91 25.44
N GLY A 791 -8.71 -18.35 25.30
CA GLY A 791 -9.53 -18.84 26.41
C GLY A 791 -8.91 -20.07 27.12
N GLU A 792 -8.41 -21.05 26.36
CA GLU A 792 -7.71 -22.22 26.90
C GLU A 792 -6.41 -21.83 27.61
N GLU A 793 -5.61 -20.91 27.04
CA GLU A 793 -4.37 -20.45 27.70
C GLU A 793 -4.66 -19.65 28.99
N ILE A 794 -5.70 -18.81 29.02
CA ILE A 794 -6.12 -18.06 30.22
C ILE A 794 -6.43 -19.03 31.38
N LEU A 795 -7.03 -20.17 31.09
CA LEU A 795 -7.37 -21.19 32.08
C LEU A 795 -6.18 -22.03 32.54
N SER A 796 -5.04 -21.96 31.85
CA SER A 796 -3.81 -22.64 32.25
C SER A 796 -3.20 -22.01 33.53
N ARG A 797 -2.29 -22.74 34.20
CA ARG A 797 -1.61 -22.23 35.40
C ARG A 797 -0.86 -20.93 35.09
N ASN A 798 -1.25 -19.84 35.76
CA ASN A 798 -0.72 -18.48 35.57
C ASN A 798 -0.89 -17.92 34.14
N GLY A 799 -1.75 -18.56 33.31
CA GLY A 799 -1.87 -18.22 31.88
C GLY A 799 -2.27 -16.76 31.65
N LEU A 800 -3.27 -16.24 32.39
CA LEU A 800 -3.67 -14.85 32.26
C LEU A 800 -2.53 -13.87 32.57
N ALA A 801 -1.85 -14.05 33.72
CA ALA A 801 -0.76 -13.14 34.12
C ALA A 801 0.40 -13.18 33.09
N ARG A 802 0.67 -14.35 32.55
CA ARG A 802 1.68 -14.55 31.50
C ARG A 802 1.31 -13.86 30.20
N LEU A 803 0.05 -13.99 29.72
CA LEU A 803 -0.43 -13.29 28.51
C LEU A 803 -0.41 -11.77 28.70
N GLN A 804 -0.74 -11.28 29.90
CA GLN A 804 -0.64 -9.86 30.24
C GLN A 804 0.82 -9.37 30.21
N ASN A 805 1.74 -10.13 30.76
CA ASN A 805 3.17 -9.81 30.70
C ASN A 805 3.68 -9.82 29.25
N MET A 806 3.36 -10.86 28.46
CA MET A 806 3.69 -10.92 27.03
C MET A 806 3.18 -9.70 26.25
N ALA A 807 1.93 -9.31 26.49
CA ALA A 807 1.34 -8.14 25.84
C ALA A 807 2.03 -6.82 26.23
N HIS A 808 2.58 -6.76 27.45
CA HIS A 808 3.29 -5.57 27.96
C HIS A 808 4.71 -5.43 27.41
N VAL A 809 5.45 -6.54 27.33
CA VAL A 809 6.89 -6.49 27.02
C VAL A 809 7.23 -6.89 25.59
N TRP A 810 6.39 -7.66 24.90
CA TRP A 810 6.64 -8.14 23.55
C TRP A 810 5.77 -7.41 22.52
N PRO A 811 6.34 -6.47 21.74
CA PRO A 811 5.58 -5.66 20.77
C PRO A 811 4.80 -6.47 19.74
N PHE A 812 5.27 -7.68 19.39
CA PHE A 812 4.55 -8.60 18.50
C PHE A 812 3.20 -9.02 19.07
N VAL A 813 3.17 -9.42 20.35
CA VAL A 813 1.93 -9.85 21.02
C VAL A 813 0.98 -8.67 21.22
N ASP A 814 1.49 -7.50 21.63
CA ASP A 814 0.70 -6.27 21.75
C ASP A 814 0.04 -5.88 20.42
N ASP A 815 0.79 -5.89 19.32
CA ASP A 815 0.28 -5.56 17.98
C ASP A 815 -0.74 -6.59 17.48
N LEU A 816 -0.50 -7.90 17.73
CA LEU A 816 -1.42 -8.97 17.38
C LEU A 816 -2.77 -8.82 18.10
N LEU A 817 -2.75 -8.65 19.43
CA LEU A 817 -3.97 -8.45 20.21
C LEU A 817 -4.70 -7.17 19.82
N ALA A 818 -4.00 -6.06 19.60
CA ALA A 818 -4.58 -4.80 19.16
C ALA A 818 -5.26 -4.90 17.77
N LYS A 819 -4.70 -5.70 16.87
CA LYS A 819 -5.31 -5.98 15.56
C LYS A 819 -6.59 -6.76 15.68
N VAL A 820 -6.58 -7.84 16.48
CA VAL A 820 -7.79 -8.64 16.73
C VAL A 820 -8.86 -7.79 17.40
N GLU A 821 -8.51 -7.03 18.42
CA GLU A 821 -9.42 -6.13 19.14
C GLU A 821 -10.08 -5.10 18.19
N MET A 822 -9.31 -4.50 17.30
CA MET A 822 -9.83 -3.57 16.30
C MET A 822 -10.82 -4.25 15.34
N VAL A 823 -10.55 -5.48 14.91
CA VAL A 823 -11.46 -6.23 14.04
C VAL A 823 -12.74 -6.59 14.80
N CYS A 824 -12.63 -7.04 16.05
CA CYS A 824 -13.78 -7.31 16.90
C CYS A 824 -14.65 -6.05 17.10
N ALA A 825 -14.03 -4.89 17.32
CA ALA A 825 -14.74 -3.62 17.47
C ALA A 825 -15.49 -3.16 16.21
N LYS A 826 -15.03 -3.55 15.02
CA LYS A 826 -15.72 -3.28 13.74
C LYS A 826 -16.75 -4.34 13.38
N THR A 827 -16.68 -5.52 13.96
CA THR A 827 -17.64 -6.63 13.76
C THR A 827 -19.00 -6.25 14.33
N ASP A 828 -20.06 -6.58 13.61
CA ASP A 828 -21.45 -6.33 14.02
C ASP A 828 -22.27 -7.58 13.80
N ILE A 829 -22.43 -8.35 14.86
CA ILE A 829 -23.14 -9.64 14.85
C ILE A 829 -24.61 -9.48 14.47
N ASP A 830 -25.28 -8.39 14.89
CA ASP A 830 -26.69 -8.16 14.58
C ASP A 830 -26.89 -7.95 13.07
N ILE A 831 -26.03 -7.13 12.45
CA ILE A 831 -26.07 -6.90 10.99
C ILE A 831 -25.72 -8.20 10.26
N ALA A 832 -24.67 -8.93 10.68
CA ALA A 832 -24.30 -10.20 10.06
C ALA A 832 -25.45 -11.22 10.14
N ARG A 833 -26.16 -11.27 11.26
CA ARG A 833 -27.34 -12.11 11.47
C ARG A 833 -28.45 -11.79 10.45
N ILE A 834 -28.67 -10.50 10.14
CA ILE A 834 -29.63 -10.10 9.08
C ILE A 834 -29.23 -10.69 7.73
N TYR A 835 -27.95 -10.59 7.33
CA TYR A 835 -27.51 -11.20 6.08
C TYR A 835 -27.76 -12.72 6.06
N VAL A 836 -27.36 -13.42 7.12
CA VAL A 836 -27.52 -14.89 7.19
C VAL A 836 -28.99 -15.28 7.14
N THR A 837 -29.85 -14.66 7.97
CA THR A 837 -31.28 -15.01 8.04
C THR A 837 -32.05 -14.64 6.78
N GLN A 838 -31.76 -13.46 6.21
CA GLN A 838 -32.52 -12.95 5.07
C GLN A 838 -32.10 -13.53 3.72
N LEU A 839 -30.90 -14.07 3.64
CA LEU A 839 -30.39 -14.70 2.42
C LEU A 839 -30.41 -16.24 2.47
N GLY A 840 -30.88 -16.84 3.56
CA GLY A 840 -31.08 -18.29 3.69
C GLY A 840 -29.82 -19.06 4.08
N GLY A 841 -28.92 -18.44 4.82
CA GLY A 841 -27.71 -19.10 5.36
C GLY A 841 -27.99 -20.02 6.54
N ASP A 842 -27.02 -20.88 6.87
CA ASP A 842 -27.08 -21.80 8.01
C ASP A 842 -26.96 -21.04 9.35
N LEU A 843 -28.11 -20.87 10.02
CA LEU A 843 -28.17 -20.16 11.29
C LEU A 843 -27.47 -20.92 12.42
N LYS A 844 -27.48 -22.28 12.41
CA LYS A 844 -26.81 -23.07 13.44
C LYS A 844 -25.30 -22.90 13.40
N LEU A 845 -24.74 -22.94 12.20
CA LEU A 845 -23.32 -22.66 12.01
C LEU A 845 -22.97 -21.23 12.40
N PHE A 846 -23.82 -20.26 12.04
CA PHE A 846 -23.62 -18.86 12.40
C PHE A 846 -23.60 -18.67 13.93
N GLU A 847 -24.50 -19.31 14.69
CA GLU A 847 -24.49 -19.21 16.16
C GLU A 847 -23.23 -19.82 16.78
N ALA A 848 -22.66 -20.87 16.18
CA ALA A 848 -21.37 -21.41 16.62
C ALA A 848 -20.23 -20.40 16.41
N LEU A 849 -20.24 -19.67 15.29
CA LEU A 849 -19.29 -18.57 15.02
C LEU A 849 -19.48 -17.41 16.02
N VAL A 850 -20.73 -17.07 16.38
CA VAL A 850 -21.01 -16.06 17.41
C VAL A 850 -20.38 -16.44 18.74
N GLY A 851 -20.52 -17.71 19.17
CA GLY A 851 -19.89 -18.20 20.40
C GLY A 851 -18.35 -18.09 20.39
N GLU A 852 -17.72 -18.31 19.25
CA GLU A 852 -16.27 -18.11 19.10
C GLU A 852 -15.89 -16.64 19.17
N PHE A 853 -16.67 -15.77 18.54
CA PHE A 853 -16.48 -14.32 18.60
C PHE A 853 -16.62 -13.77 20.04
N GLU A 854 -17.64 -14.20 20.79
CA GLU A 854 -17.83 -13.79 22.18
C GLU A 854 -16.65 -14.21 23.06
N ARG A 855 -16.15 -15.47 22.91
CA ARG A 855 -14.93 -15.91 23.60
C ARG A 855 -13.71 -15.05 23.25
N ALA A 856 -13.57 -14.66 21.98
CA ALA A 856 -12.46 -13.79 21.56
C ALA A 856 -12.53 -12.41 22.23
N VAL A 857 -13.73 -11.79 22.26
CA VAL A 857 -13.94 -10.51 22.93
C VAL A 857 -13.67 -10.60 24.44
N ASP A 858 -14.21 -11.60 25.13
CA ASP A 858 -14.01 -11.79 26.56
C ASP A 858 -12.53 -11.98 26.91
N ALA A 859 -11.81 -12.81 26.13
CA ALA A 859 -10.38 -13.03 26.33
C ALA A 859 -9.56 -11.74 26.13
N LEU A 860 -9.84 -10.96 25.07
CA LEU A 860 -9.16 -9.70 24.81
C LEU A 860 -9.37 -8.69 25.93
N LEU A 861 -10.60 -8.50 26.40
CA LEU A 861 -10.93 -7.56 27.49
C LEU A 861 -10.18 -7.91 28.77
N VAL A 862 -10.14 -9.20 29.13
CA VAL A 862 -9.45 -9.67 30.34
C VAL A 862 -7.93 -9.54 30.23
N ILE A 863 -7.32 -9.90 29.08
CA ILE A 863 -5.87 -9.79 28.87
C ILE A 863 -5.43 -8.32 28.87
N ARG A 864 -6.16 -7.44 28.21
CA ARG A 864 -5.81 -6.02 28.12
C ARG A 864 -6.25 -5.19 29.33
N GLY A 865 -7.09 -5.75 30.20
CA GLY A 865 -7.66 -5.03 31.33
C GLY A 865 -8.65 -3.93 30.91
N HIS A 866 -9.27 -4.07 29.74
CA HIS A 866 -10.20 -3.12 29.18
C HIS A 866 -11.63 -3.40 29.67
N ARG A 867 -12.46 -2.36 29.74
CA ARG A 867 -13.90 -2.48 29.98
C ARG A 867 -14.68 -2.63 28.68
N ASP A 868 -14.27 -1.87 27.68
CA ASP A 868 -14.79 -1.88 26.32
C ASP A 868 -13.64 -2.06 25.33
N LEU A 869 -13.94 -2.62 24.16
CA LEU A 869 -12.93 -2.77 23.09
C LEU A 869 -12.36 -1.40 22.72
N LEU A 870 -11.05 -1.33 22.54
CA LEU A 870 -10.29 -0.13 22.13
C LEU A 870 -10.21 0.98 23.20
N ASP A 871 -10.30 0.66 24.48
CA ASP A 871 -10.14 1.64 25.56
C ASP A 871 -8.79 2.37 25.53
N ASP A 872 -7.73 1.72 25.06
CA ASP A 872 -6.41 2.32 24.86
C ASP A 872 -6.27 3.16 23.56
N THR A 873 -7.26 3.06 22.67
CA THR A 873 -7.30 3.77 21.39
C THR A 873 -8.62 4.52 21.19
N PRO A 874 -8.97 5.48 22.08
CA PRO A 874 -10.28 6.13 22.10
C PRO A 874 -10.60 6.92 20.83
N VAL A 875 -9.60 7.35 20.07
CA VAL A 875 -9.79 7.99 18.74
C VAL A 875 -10.41 7.01 17.76
N LEU A 876 -9.89 5.78 17.72
CA LEU A 876 -10.41 4.74 16.83
C LEU A 876 -11.78 4.27 17.27
N GLN A 877 -11.98 4.08 18.59
CA GLN A 877 -13.27 3.73 19.17
C GLN A 877 -14.36 4.76 18.79
N SER A 878 -14.07 6.06 18.97
CA SER A 878 -14.99 7.14 18.61
C SER A 878 -15.25 7.21 17.10
N ALA A 879 -14.24 6.99 16.27
CA ALA A 879 -14.39 6.97 14.81
C ALA A 879 -15.30 5.83 14.34
N ILE A 880 -15.19 4.63 14.93
CA ILE A 880 -16.07 3.50 14.63
C ILE A 880 -17.52 3.81 15.09
N ALA A 881 -17.69 4.31 16.30
CA ALA A 881 -19.01 4.67 16.83
C ALA A 881 -19.71 5.74 15.98
N LEU A 882 -18.98 6.75 15.50
CA LEU A 882 -19.50 7.80 14.63
C LEU A 882 -20.01 7.26 13.27
N ARG A 883 -19.35 6.22 12.74
CA ARG A 883 -19.62 5.68 11.40
C ARG A 883 -20.72 4.65 11.36
N ASN A 884 -20.83 3.82 12.40
CA ASN A 884 -21.78 2.72 12.45
C ASN A 884 -23.22 3.09 12.06
N PRO A 885 -23.83 4.21 12.54
CA PRO A 885 -25.18 4.61 12.16
C PRO A 885 -25.38 4.86 10.66
N TYR A 886 -24.32 5.12 9.94
CA TYR A 886 -24.35 5.40 8.49
C TYR A 886 -23.97 4.19 7.64
N VAL A 887 -23.24 3.21 8.20
CA VAL A 887 -22.96 1.92 7.54
C VAL A 887 -24.20 1.02 7.58
N ASP A 888 -24.98 1.06 8.66
CA ASP A 888 -26.18 0.25 8.84
C ASP A 888 -27.18 0.38 7.67
N PRO A 889 -27.55 1.58 7.19
CA PRO A 889 -28.42 1.72 6.03
C PRO A 889 -27.86 1.06 4.78
N LEU A 890 -26.56 1.20 4.52
CA LEU A 890 -25.90 0.57 3.38
C LEU A 890 -25.98 -0.96 3.44
N SER A 891 -25.75 -1.53 4.63
CA SER A 891 -25.86 -2.98 4.83
C SER A 891 -27.28 -3.47 4.58
N LEU A 892 -28.30 -2.77 5.08
CA LEU A 892 -29.71 -3.14 4.88
C LEU A 892 -30.17 -2.93 3.43
N LEU A 893 -29.74 -1.86 2.76
CA LEU A 893 -29.96 -1.64 1.33
C LEU A 893 -29.33 -2.77 0.50
N GLN A 894 -28.12 -3.19 0.86
CA GLN A 894 -27.43 -4.30 0.19
C GLN A 894 -28.20 -5.62 0.35
N VAL A 895 -28.68 -5.94 1.57
CA VAL A 895 -29.50 -7.14 1.81
C VAL A 895 -30.77 -7.12 0.97
N SER A 896 -31.51 -5.99 0.95
CA SER A 896 -32.73 -5.84 0.15
C SER A 896 -32.47 -6.01 -1.36
N LEU A 897 -31.41 -5.39 -1.88
CA LEU A 897 -31.01 -5.52 -3.30
C LEU A 897 -30.55 -6.93 -3.65
N LEU A 898 -29.81 -7.62 -2.78
CA LEU A 898 -29.40 -9.02 -2.96
C LEU A 898 -30.61 -9.96 -3.00
N ARG A 899 -31.56 -9.77 -2.11
CA ARG A 899 -32.82 -10.56 -2.12
C ARG A 899 -33.59 -10.38 -3.42
N ARG A 900 -33.76 -9.14 -3.89
CA ARG A 900 -34.42 -8.84 -5.17
C ARG A 900 -33.67 -9.48 -6.33
N LYS A 901 -32.37 -9.37 -6.39
CA LYS A 901 -31.56 -9.97 -7.45
C LYS A 901 -31.62 -11.49 -7.47
N ARG A 902 -31.52 -12.13 -6.31
CA ARG A 902 -31.42 -13.60 -6.19
C ARG A 902 -32.78 -14.30 -6.15
N GLY A 903 -33.85 -13.57 -5.79
CA GLY A 903 -35.20 -14.11 -5.63
C GLY A 903 -36.11 -14.00 -6.86
N PHE A 904 -35.80 -13.12 -7.83
CA PHE A 904 -36.59 -12.95 -9.04
C PHE A 904 -35.94 -13.67 -10.21
N VAL A 905 -36.63 -14.67 -10.78
CA VAL A 905 -36.12 -15.50 -11.90
C VAL A 905 -36.14 -14.73 -13.23
N ASP A 906 -37.05 -13.77 -13.42
CA ASP A 906 -37.29 -13.04 -14.66
C ASP A 906 -37.20 -11.52 -14.54
N LEU A 907 -36.05 -11.01 -14.07
CA LEU A 907 -35.76 -9.58 -14.14
C LEU A 907 -35.40 -9.17 -15.59
N ASP A 908 -36.02 -8.10 -16.07
CA ASP A 908 -35.59 -7.50 -17.33
C ASP A 908 -34.16 -6.95 -17.23
N LYS A 909 -33.47 -6.87 -18.37
CA LYS A 909 -32.05 -6.49 -18.43
C LYS A 909 -31.76 -5.14 -17.78
N THR A 910 -32.64 -4.17 -18.00
CA THR A 910 -32.46 -2.79 -17.48
C THR A 910 -32.57 -2.75 -15.96
N THR A 911 -33.56 -3.45 -15.38
CA THR A 911 -33.73 -3.56 -13.93
C THR A 911 -32.56 -4.30 -13.29
N LYS A 912 -32.06 -5.36 -13.95
CA LYS A 912 -30.86 -6.09 -13.47
C LYS A 912 -29.62 -5.21 -13.46
N GLU A 913 -29.38 -4.43 -14.51
CA GLU A 913 -28.26 -3.48 -14.58
C GLU A 913 -28.36 -2.41 -13.48
N LYS A 914 -29.54 -1.86 -13.22
CA LYS A 914 -29.76 -0.90 -12.12
C LYS A 914 -29.48 -1.50 -10.74
N ILE A 915 -29.89 -2.75 -10.50
CA ILE A 915 -29.60 -3.46 -9.24
C ILE A 915 -28.10 -3.70 -9.11
N ASP A 916 -27.41 -4.09 -10.18
CA ASP A 916 -25.97 -4.34 -10.17
C ASP A 916 -25.17 -3.05 -9.87
N ASP A 917 -25.56 -1.93 -10.46
CA ASP A 917 -24.94 -0.63 -10.19
C ASP A 917 -25.21 -0.15 -8.73
N ALA A 918 -26.42 -0.34 -8.23
CA ALA A 918 -26.76 -0.03 -6.85
C ALA A 918 -25.99 -0.92 -5.86
N LEU A 919 -25.84 -2.22 -6.16
CA LEU A 919 -25.02 -3.14 -5.36
C LEU A 919 -23.54 -2.74 -5.38
N ALA A 920 -22.99 -2.36 -6.53
CA ALA A 920 -21.62 -1.86 -6.62
C ALA A 920 -21.41 -0.61 -5.75
N THR A 921 -22.39 0.31 -5.73
CA THR A 921 -22.36 1.49 -4.84
C THR A 921 -22.39 1.08 -3.37
N THR A 922 -23.25 0.11 -2.95
CA THR A 922 -23.27 -0.36 -1.55
C THR A 922 -21.98 -1.07 -1.17
N LEU A 923 -21.38 -1.87 -2.07
CA LEU A 923 -20.08 -2.52 -1.86
C LEU A 923 -18.98 -1.49 -1.53
N SER A 924 -18.90 -0.45 -2.36
CA SER A 924 -17.98 0.68 -2.15
C SER A 924 -18.28 1.43 -0.85
N GLY A 925 -19.55 1.72 -0.58
CA GLY A 925 -19.98 2.48 0.59
C GLY A 925 -19.69 1.77 1.91
N VAL A 926 -19.96 0.46 2.02
CA VAL A 926 -19.63 -0.35 3.21
C VAL A 926 -18.11 -0.39 3.42
N ALA A 927 -17.34 -0.63 2.35
CA ALA A 927 -15.88 -0.66 2.43
C ALA A 927 -15.29 0.67 2.92
N GLN A 928 -15.76 1.80 2.38
CA GLN A 928 -15.33 3.14 2.80
C GLN A 928 -15.80 3.50 4.21
N GLY A 929 -17.01 3.09 4.58
CA GLY A 929 -17.56 3.28 5.93
C GLY A 929 -16.76 2.57 6.99
N LEU A 930 -16.34 1.35 6.74
CA LEU A 930 -15.49 0.54 7.63
C LEU A 930 -14.00 0.86 7.52
N ARG A 931 -13.58 1.58 6.48
CA ARG A 931 -12.16 1.74 6.10
C ARG A 931 -11.48 0.37 5.98
N ASN A 932 -12.13 -0.55 5.32
CA ASN A 932 -11.65 -1.90 5.12
C ASN A 932 -12.23 -2.48 3.83
N THR A 933 -11.37 -2.90 2.93
CA THR A 933 -11.72 -3.50 1.63
C THR A 933 -11.23 -4.95 1.48
N GLY A 934 -10.93 -5.62 2.60
CA GLY A 934 -10.56 -7.04 2.57
C GLY A 934 -9.22 -7.43 3.15
#